data_6673fbd7537f84d97725074da1ce2918
#
_entry.id   6673fbd7537f84d97725074da1ce2918
#
_cell.length_a   1.000
_cell.length_b   1.000
_cell.length_c   1.000
_cell.angle_alpha   90.00
_cell.angle_beta   90.00
_cell.angle_gamma   90.00
#
_symmetry.space_group_name_H-M   'P 1'
#
loop_
_entity.id
_entity.type
_entity.pdbx_description
1 polymer ?
#
loop_
_entity_poly.entity_id
_entity_poly.type
_entity_poly.pdbx_seq_one_letter_code
_entity_poly.pdbx_strand_id
1 'polypeptide(L)'
;MSKKKKNDGADLPPQRVLQQQFDWDAAPLPAAGSILRSASAPAGDAPPPPAPDERAAASAPPPPTDRGDETPSGSLQSPAPPAGEPESGDSDIQHSAFSIQHSDDDAPPPSDPGPFSPRNGGPLARVMDDNFLQFASYAICDRAIPTVEDGLKPVQRRILHTLSEMDDGRFVKVATVVGRTMFYHPHGDASIYGALVNLANKRYLIEGQGNFGNIFTGDEAAAPRYIECRLTDLARDEIFNRKTTAYIPSYDGRNQEPVLLPSKLPLLLMLGANGIAVGMATYIFPHNFIELLRAEIELVKNPKAEPRLLPDFPTGGLADCSGYEDGNGRVRVRAKFELREDRGAKQVVVTELPYGQTTETLIASIESAARAKKVPVKSIHDGTSDHAEVILTLVPGTDPQKAIKQLYAATNCECSLTANMTVLENNRPVQTTVSHVLRSNVDQLLALNKRELEIREGELLEEQHRKTLVQIFVEERIYKRIEKCTTAEAVRAEILKGFKPFADRLVRPISDDDVDMLLAVPIRRISLFDINKNREEIEGILKELEQVRKDLKGLRRYTVRYLENLIKKYEFHDVEVEVEPEGGASRPGEPKRKGAASRPAKAKKRKFRTVTVPRFPRLTTVEAFETIDVRAVTATKLDICYDPETGFLGPSMRGFEPLFTCSSTDKLLLVWGDGRYKVVPAPEKDKVFVDKDLLLATVFDREKLYTCVYTEKEVPFSCIKRFAFGGVIQNRDYSLLPEPGTIRLLEEGTPPTIWIKFRPAKGQRILQKKFDPSQEVAVKGVRARGKQITTKPISAIAGGEKPPRFWDDSLATEKGGLF
;
A
#
# COMPACT_ATOMS: atom_id res chain seq x y z
N MET A 1 -35.15 -28.23 45.14
CA MET A 1 -34.76 -29.24 44.11
C MET A 1 -35.03 -28.66 42.74
N SER A 2 -34.01 -28.08 42.10
CA SER A 2 -34.08 -27.49 40.81
C SER A 2 -32.94 -28.07 39.92
N LYS A 3 -33.32 -28.79 38.91
CA LYS A 3 -32.38 -29.44 37.97
C LYS A 3 -31.81 -28.39 37.01
N LYS A 4 -30.53 -28.15 37.08
CA LYS A 4 -29.74 -27.43 36.05
C LYS A 4 -29.65 -28.35 34.81
N LYS A 5 -30.17 -27.91 33.67
CA LYS A 5 -29.80 -28.42 32.34
C LYS A 5 -28.43 -27.88 31.96
N LYS A 6 -27.46 -28.76 31.73
CA LYS A 6 -26.22 -28.48 31.05
C LYS A 6 -26.52 -28.31 29.56
N ASN A 7 -26.13 -27.16 29.00
CA ASN A 7 -25.96 -27.00 27.57
C ASN A 7 -24.58 -27.57 27.22
N ASP A 8 -24.57 -28.67 26.53
CA ASP A 8 -23.40 -29.16 25.83
C ASP A 8 -23.35 -28.43 24.47
N GLY A 9 -22.63 -27.29 24.46
CA GLY A 9 -22.18 -26.63 23.26
C GLY A 9 -21.03 -27.43 22.68
N ALA A 10 -21.23 -28.01 21.49
CA ALA A 10 -20.15 -28.63 20.74
C ALA A 10 -19.16 -27.54 20.32
N ASP A 11 -18.00 -27.51 20.93
CA ASP A 11 -16.84 -26.71 20.51
C ASP A 11 -16.36 -27.20 19.15
N LEU A 12 -16.71 -26.45 18.08
CA LEU A 12 -16.01 -26.53 16.81
C LEU A 12 -14.67 -25.80 16.98
N PRO A 13 -13.54 -26.36 16.52
CA PRO A 13 -12.26 -25.70 16.65
C PRO A 13 -12.29 -24.38 15.87
N PRO A 14 -11.95 -23.25 16.50
CA PRO A 14 -12.11 -21.93 15.92
C PRO A 14 -11.31 -21.70 14.63
N GLN A 15 -10.30 -22.51 14.36
CA GLN A 15 -9.42 -22.38 13.19
C GLN A 15 -10.06 -22.74 11.85
N ARG A 16 -10.96 -23.74 11.80
CA ARG A 16 -11.63 -24.10 10.53
C ARG A 16 -12.67 -23.07 10.08
N VAL A 17 -13.29 -22.38 11.01
CA VAL A 17 -14.28 -21.33 10.69
C VAL A 17 -13.57 -20.09 10.14
N LEU A 18 -12.39 -19.74 10.66
CA LEU A 18 -11.58 -18.60 10.18
C LEU A 18 -11.01 -18.82 8.77
N GLN A 19 -10.56 -20.04 8.44
CA GLN A 19 -10.04 -20.35 7.10
C GLN A 19 -11.09 -20.21 6.00
N GLN A 20 -12.38 -20.48 6.32
CA GLN A 20 -13.47 -20.31 5.37
C GLN A 20 -13.99 -18.88 5.27
N GLN A 21 -13.65 -18.01 6.22
CA GLN A 21 -14.02 -16.58 6.18
C GLN A 21 -13.25 -15.78 5.13
N PHE A 22 -12.11 -16.29 4.64
CA PHE A 22 -11.28 -15.60 3.64
C PHE A 22 -11.68 -15.93 2.19
N ASP A 23 -12.51 -16.93 1.99
CA ASP A 23 -13.00 -17.35 0.67
C ASP A 23 -14.29 -16.59 0.32
N TRP A 24 -14.14 -15.31 0.04
CA TRP A 24 -15.26 -14.38 -0.04
C TRP A 24 -16.16 -14.59 -1.26
N ASP A 25 -15.63 -15.10 -2.35
CA ASP A 25 -16.37 -15.27 -3.61
C ASP A 25 -15.98 -16.54 -4.37
N ALA A 26 -15.21 -17.42 -3.77
CA ALA A 26 -14.96 -18.72 -4.35
C ALA A 26 -16.15 -19.63 -4.07
N ALA A 27 -17.19 -19.49 -4.86
CA ALA A 27 -17.91 -20.70 -5.22
C ALA A 27 -16.83 -21.63 -5.79
N PRO A 28 -16.66 -22.85 -5.29
CA PRO A 28 -15.67 -23.75 -5.84
C PRO A 28 -16.02 -23.94 -7.32
N LEU A 29 -15.22 -23.31 -8.19
CA LEU A 29 -15.27 -23.62 -9.60
C LEU A 29 -15.02 -25.12 -9.71
N PRO A 30 -15.86 -25.89 -10.41
CA PRO A 30 -15.58 -27.27 -10.69
C PRO A 30 -14.21 -27.31 -11.36
N ALA A 31 -13.29 -28.07 -10.74
CA ALA A 31 -11.94 -28.22 -11.23
C ALA A 31 -11.99 -28.49 -12.73
N ALA A 32 -11.30 -27.67 -13.52
CA ALA A 32 -11.26 -27.74 -14.97
C ALA A 32 -10.70 -29.08 -15.53
N GLY A 33 -10.54 -30.08 -14.68
CA GLY A 33 -10.11 -31.43 -15.01
C GLY A 33 -11.21 -32.51 -15.11
N SER A 34 -12.47 -32.21 -14.79
CA SER A 34 -13.54 -33.22 -14.80
C SER A 34 -14.51 -33.16 -15.98
N ILE A 35 -14.39 -32.24 -16.90
CA ILE A 35 -15.29 -32.11 -18.05
C ILE A 35 -14.75 -32.84 -19.31
N LEU A 36 -13.54 -33.42 -19.27
CA LEU A 36 -12.99 -34.21 -20.40
C LEU A 36 -12.96 -35.74 -20.21
N ARG A 37 -13.75 -36.27 -19.31
CA ARG A 37 -13.84 -37.73 -19.14
C ARG A 37 -15.27 -38.30 -19.04
N SER A 38 -16.14 -37.88 -19.93
CA SER A 38 -17.44 -38.61 -20.12
C SER A 38 -17.93 -38.54 -21.55
N ALA A 39 -17.10 -38.92 -22.50
CA ALA A 39 -17.54 -39.28 -23.84
C ALA A 39 -16.48 -40.18 -24.47
N SER A 40 -16.45 -41.45 -24.08
CA SER A 40 -15.88 -42.52 -24.89
C SER A 40 -16.74 -43.78 -24.79
N ALA A 41 -17.58 -43.95 -25.75
CA ALA A 41 -18.07 -45.28 -26.15
C ALA A 41 -17.24 -45.69 -27.39
N PRO A 42 -17.00 -47.00 -27.60
CA PRO A 42 -15.94 -47.50 -28.44
C PRO A 42 -16.34 -47.51 -29.90
N ALA A 43 -15.49 -47.10 -30.80
CA ALA A 43 -15.57 -47.46 -32.21
C ALA A 43 -14.15 -47.67 -32.77
N GLY A 44 -14.02 -48.74 -33.42
CA GLY A 44 -13.07 -49.46 -34.18
C GLY A 44 -11.83 -48.83 -34.82
N ASP A 45 -10.89 -49.70 -35.01
CA ASP A 45 -9.62 -49.62 -35.68
C ASP A 45 -9.57 -48.78 -36.97
N ALA A 46 -8.66 -47.80 -36.99
CA ALA A 46 -8.07 -47.30 -38.21
C ALA A 46 -6.59 -46.90 -37.96
N PRO A 47 -5.68 -47.16 -38.90
CA PRO A 47 -4.23 -47.08 -38.70
C PRO A 47 -3.71 -45.62 -38.65
N PRO A 48 -2.53 -45.36 -38.07
CA PRO A 48 -1.99 -44.04 -37.89
C PRO A 48 -1.43 -43.48 -39.20
N PRO A 49 -1.53 -42.16 -39.43
CA PRO A 49 -0.88 -41.50 -40.57
C PRO A 49 0.64 -41.40 -40.36
N PRO A 50 1.43 -41.36 -41.48
CA PRO A 50 2.87 -41.36 -41.42
C PRO A 50 3.46 -40.02 -41.01
N ALA A 51 4.63 -40.05 -40.39
CA ALA A 51 5.44 -38.91 -40.00
C ALA A 51 5.90 -38.07 -41.21
N PRO A 52 6.00 -36.73 -41.09
CA PRO A 52 6.54 -35.94 -42.18
C PRO A 52 8.08 -35.99 -42.22
N ASP A 53 8.58 -36.19 -43.42
CA ASP A 53 10.00 -36.24 -43.82
C ASP A 53 10.73 -34.92 -43.53
N GLU A 54 11.91 -35.04 -42.93
CA GLU A 54 12.96 -34.05 -43.03
C GLU A 54 13.50 -33.97 -44.45
N ARG A 55 13.24 -32.87 -45.15
CA ARG A 55 14.09 -32.32 -46.25
C ARG A 55 13.41 -31.08 -46.87
N ALA A 56 13.88 -29.90 -46.51
CA ALA A 56 14.16 -28.79 -47.44
C ALA A 56 14.59 -27.52 -46.67
N ALA A 57 15.88 -27.43 -46.44
CA ALA A 57 16.53 -26.17 -46.17
C ALA A 57 16.83 -25.51 -47.54
N ALA A 58 16.30 -24.30 -47.76
CA ALA A 58 16.90 -23.35 -48.71
C ALA A 58 16.35 -21.93 -48.50
N SER A 59 17.24 -21.02 -48.09
CA SER A 59 17.43 -19.64 -48.53
C SER A 59 16.37 -18.60 -48.16
N ALA A 60 16.68 -17.84 -47.13
CA ALA A 60 16.30 -16.45 -47.01
C ALA A 60 17.46 -15.53 -47.45
N PRO A 61 17.23 -14.42 -48.19
CA PRO A 61 18.25 -13.47 -48.57
C PRO A 61 18.57 -12.46 -47.45
N PRO A 62 19.82 -11.91 -47.40
CA PRO A 62 20.28 -11.00 -46.37
C PRO A 62 19.83 -9.54 -46.62
N PRO A 63 19.88 -8.68 -45.59
CA PRO A 63 19.52 -7.27 -45.73
C PRO A 63 20.60 -6.46 -46.46
N PRO A 64 20.23 -5.36 -47.13
CA PRO A 64 21.20 -4.52 -47.85
C PRO A 64 21.90 -3.53 -46.94
N THR A 65 23.18 -3.43 -47.13
CA THR A 65 24.13 -2.47 -46.59
C THR A 65 24.03 -1.10 -47.26
N ASP A 66 24.22 -0.12 -46.44
CA ASP A 66 24.52 1.29 -46.61
C ASP A 66 25.47 1.65 -47.78
N ARG A 67 25.10 2.69 -48.56
CA ARG A 67 25.99 3.66 -49.20
C ARG A 67 25.19 4.80 -49.86
N GLY A 68 25.25 6.00 -49.33
CA GLY A 68 25.95 7.20 -49.85
C GLY A 68 25.30 7.95 -50.99
N ASP A 69 25.01 9.19 -50.70
CA ASP A 69 25.12 10.39 -51.53
C ASP A 69 24.11 10.72 -52.64
N GLU A 70 23.77 11.98 -52.53
CA GLU A 70 23.40 13.01 -53.53
C GLU A 70 21.96 13.47 -53.59
N THR A 71 21.82 14.74 -53.12
CA THR A 71 20.72 15.68 -53.45
C THR A 71 20.64 16.00 -54.94
N PRO A 72 19.47 16.35 -55.51
CA PRO A 72 19.18 17.77 -55.60
C PRO A 72 17.70 18.21 -55.41
N SER A 73 17.62 19.47 -54.99
CA SER A 73 16.51 20.42 -54.94
C SER A 73 15.42 20.32 -56.01
N GLY A 74 14.16 20.49 -55.56
CA GLY A 74 13.01 20.71 -56.40
C GLY A 74 11.86 21.31 -55.62
N SER A 75 11.72 22.62 -55.70
CA SER A 75 10.61 23.43 -55.18
C SER A 75 9.28 23.13 -55.83
N LEU A 76 8.18 22.99 -55.06
CA LEU A 76 6.83 23.25 -55.56
C LEU A 76 5.97 23.85 -54.43
N GLN A 77 5.44 25.03 -54.78
CA GLN A 77 4.62 25.93 -53.99
C GLN A 77 3.21 25.40 -53.72
N SER A 78 2.69 25.70 -52.55
CA SER A 78 1.26 25.62 -52.24
C SER A 78 0.53 26.88 -52.72
N PRO A 79 -0.72 26.80 -53.13
CA PRO A 79 -1.57 27.97 -53.26
C PRO A 79 -2.44 28.19 -52.02
N ALA A 80 -2.55 29.47 -51.63
CA ALA A 80 -3.40 30.01 -50.56
C ALA A 80 -4.90 30.07 -50.99
N PRO A 81 -5.85 30.04 -50.03
CA PRO A 81 -7.25 30.30 -50.28
C PRO A 81 -7.59 31.79 -50.17
N PRO A 82 -8.66 32.25 -50.87
CA PRO A 82 -9.03 33.64 -50.88
C PRO A 82 -9.88 34.07 -49.66
N ALA A 83 -9.76 35.33 -49.32
CA ALA A 83 -10.50 36.03 -48.26
C ALA A 83 -11.95 36.34 -48.65
N GLY A 84 -12.84 36.30 -47.66
CA GLY A 84 -14.21 36.81 -47.72
C GLY A 84 -14.76 36.96 -46.33
N GLU A 85 -14.89 38.20 -45.82
CA GLU A 85 -15.65 38.67 -44.66
C GLU A 85 -17.01 39.19 -45.13
N PRO A 86 -17.93 39.63 -44.19
CA PRO A 86 -18.35 39.08 -42.90
C PRO A 86 -19.89 38.92 -42.80
N GLU A 87 -20.43 38.30 -41.81
CA GLU A 87 -21.66 38.78 -41.11
C GLU A 87 -21.88 38.13 -39.73
N SER A 88 -22.34 38.98 -38.82
CA SER A 88 -22.58 38.89 -37.41
C SER A 88 -23.61 37.85 -36.93
N GLY A 89 -23.35 37.24 -35.79
CA GLY A 89 -24.35 36.49 -35.01
C GLY A 89 -23.82 36.10 -33.67
N ASP A 90 -24.13 36.87 -32.63
CA ASP A 90 -23.87 36.68 -31.23
C ASP A 90 -24.38 35.31 -30.74
N SER A 91 -23.56 34.54 -30.12
CA SER A 91 -23.96 33.66 -29.01
C SER A 91 -22.73 33.35 -28.15
N ASP A 92 -22.70 33.95 -26.98
CA ASP A 92 -21.73 33.74 -25.92
C ASP A 92 -21.65 32.27 -25.48
N ILE A 93 -20.51 31.64 -25.79
CA ILE A 93 -20.02 30.47 -25.06
C ILE A 93 -18.74 30.88 -24.37
N GLN A 94 -18.85 31.18 -23.09
CA GLN A 94 -17.72 31.49 -22.24
C GLN A 94 -16.83 30.27 -22.07
N HIS A 95 -15.72 30.25 -22.76
CA HIS A 95 -14.56 29.52 -22.35
C HIS A 95 -14.00 30.19 -21.09
N SER A 96 -14.17 29.56 -19.92
CA SER A 96 -13.50 30.00 -18.70
C SER A 96 -12.01 29.69 -18.79
N ALA A 97 -11.27 30.59 -19.40
CA ALA A 97 -9.84 30.69 -19.19
C ALA A 97 -9.61 31.18 -17.76
N PHE A 98 -8.87 30.40 -16.98
CA PHE A 98 -8.47 30.71 -15.62
C PHE A 98 -7.55 31.95 -15.64
N SER A 99 -8.11 33.13 -15.45
CA SER A 99 -7.37 34.36 -15.18
C SER A 99 -7.16 34.49 -13.67
N ILE A 100 -5.93 34.28 -13.24
CA ILE A 100 -5.48 34.66 -11.90
C ILE A 100 -5.47 36.18 -11.86
N GLN A 101 -6.45 36.80 -11.20
CA GLN A 101 -6.38 38.20 -10.82
C GLN A 101 -5.41 38.32 -9.64
N HIS A 102 -4.22 38.89 -9.91
CA HIS A 102 -3.37 39.48 -8.87
C HIS A 102 -3.98 40.82 -8.47
N SER A 103 -4.36 40.93 -7.20
CA SER A 103 -4.57 42.23 -6.56
C SER A 103 -3.18 42.85 -6.29
N ASP A 104 -2.82 43.85 -7.06
CA ASP A 104 -1.68 44.72 -6.78
C ASP A 104 -2.07 45.65 -5.64
N ASP A 105 -1.44 45.51 -4.49
CA ASP A 105 -1.25 46.62 -3.55
C ASP A 105 0.12 46.49 -2.86
N ASP A 106 0.98 47.50 -3.11
CA ASP A 106 2.11 47.96 -2.36
C ASP A 106 3.22 46.96 -1.92
N ALA A 107 3.98 46.46 -2.91
CA ALA A 107 5.34 46.03 -2.67
C ALA A 107 6.34 46.88 -3.50
N PRO A 108 7.50 47.31 -2.96
CA PRO A 108 8.52 48.04 -3.72
C PRO A 108 9.00 47.19 -4.91
N PRO A 109 9.38 47.84 -6.04
CA PRO A 109 9.79 47.12 -7.24
C PRO A 109 11.02 46.23 -6.91
N PRO A 110 11.00 44.96 -7.36
CA PRO A 110 12.11 44.06 -7.11
C PRO A 110 13.39 44.59 -7.78
N SER A 111 14.47 44.62 -7.03
CA SER A 111 15.82 44.92 -7.52
C SER A 111 16.14 44.04 -8.73
N ASP A 112 16.70 44.67 -9.76
CA ASP A 112 17.09 44.07 -11.05
C ASP A 112 17.84 42.73 -10.85
N PRO A 113 17.28 41.59 -11.29
CA PRO A 113 17.96 40.31 -11.10
C PRO A 113 19.12 40.23 -12.12
N GLY A 114 20.32 40.00 -11.60
CA GLY A 114 21.52 39.85 -12.42
C GLY A 114 21.38 38.82 -13.56
N PRO A 115 22.32 38.77 -14.51
CA PRO A 115 22.21 38.08 -15.80
C PRO A 115 22.00 36.54 -15.75
N PHE A 116 21.95 35.96 -14.57
CA PHE A 116 21.72 34.51 -14.34
C PHE A 116 20.45 34.21 -13.54
N SER A 117 19.47 35.11 -13.54
CA SER A 117 18.17 34.78 -12.94
C SER A 117 17.45 33.72 -13.79
N PRO A 118 16.87 32.63 -13.18
CA PRO A 118 16.11 31.61 -13.91
C PRO A 118 14.92 32.16 -14.69
N ARG A 119 14.42 33.35 -14.38
CA ARG A 119 13.32 34.03 -15.06
C ARG A 119 13.69 34.64 -16.42
N ASN A 120 14.99 34.75 -16.74
CA ASN A 120 15.49 35.23 -18.03
C ASN A 120 15.89 34.12 -19.00
N GLY A 121 15.41 32.91 -18.80
CA GLY A 121 15.55 31.85 -19.77
C GLY A 121 14.92 32.24 -21.10
N GLY A 122 15.64 31.96 -22.23
CA GLY A 122 15.14 32.24 -23.56
C GLY A 122 13.80 31.53 -23.84
N PRO A 123 13.23 31.66 -25.05
CA PRO A 123 11.95 31.09 -25.44
C PRO A 123 11.80 29.61 -25.08
N LEU A 124 12.88 28.83 -25.20
CA LEU A 124 12.91 27.41 -24.86
C LEU A 124 12.66 27.16 -23.37
N ALA A 125 13.25 27.97 -22.49
CA ALA A 125 13.05 27.82 -21.05
C ALA A 125 11.58 28.07 -20.65
N ARG A 126 10.94 29.10 -21.23
CA ARG A 126 9.50 29.36 -21.01
C ARG A 126 8.62 28.20 -21.47
N VAL A 127 8.87 27.70 -22.69
CA VAL A 127 8.12 26.55 -23.20
C VAL A 127 8.30 25.31 -22.30
N MET A 128 9.53 25.10 -21.80
CA MET A 128 9.79 23.98 -20.86
C MET A 128 9.06 24.18 -19.51
N ASP A 129 9.07 25.39 -18.97
CA ASP A 129 8.37 25.70 -17.71
C ASP A 129 6.86 25.56 -17.87
N ASP A 130 6.26 26.09 -18.93
CA ASP A 130 4.83 25.97 -19.22
C ASP A 130 4.41 24.51 -19.42
N ASN A 131 5.14 23.74 -20.23
CA ASN A 131 4.87 22.33 -20.45
C ASN A 131 5.04 21.50 -19.18
N PHE A 132 6.05 21.84 -18.35
CA PHE A 132 6.23 21.17 -17.06
C PHE A 132 5.07 21.42 -16.11
N LEU A 133 4.59 22.64 -16.01
CA LEU A 133 3.44 23.01 -15.19
C LEU A 133 2.16 22.31 -15.67
N GLN A 134 1.91 22.29 -16.99
CA GLN A 134 0.78 21.56 -17.57
C GLN A 134 0.88 20.06 -17.28
N PHE A 135 2.05 19.46 -17.48
CA PHE A 135 2.27 18.06 -17.16
C PHE A 135 2.13 17.78 -15.67
N ALA A 136 2.64 18.62 -14.80
CA ALA A 136 2.51 18.49 -13.36
C ALA A 136 1.03 18.57 -12.93
N SER A 137 0.28 19.54 -13.44
CA SER A 137 -1.16 19.66 -13.19
C SER A 137 -1.91 18.42 -13.65
N TYR A 138 -1.67 17.96 -14.88
CA TYR A 138 -2.24 16.74 -15.41
C TYR A 138 -1.90 15.52 -14.54
N ALA A 139 -0.62 15.34 -14.17
CA ALA A 139 -0.19 14.22 -13.35
C ALA A 139 -0.84 14.21 -11.95
N ILE A 140 -1.15 15.37 -11.41
CA ILE A 140 -1.82 15.55 -10.12
C ILE A 140 -3.33 15.29 -10.27
N CYS A 141 -4.00 16.08 -11.11
CA CYS A 141 -5.47 16.13 -11.15
C CYS A 141 -6.09 14.98 -11.95
N ASP A 142 -5.47 14.59 -13.08
CA ASP A 142 -6.08 13.65 -14.01
C ASP A 142 -5.48 12.23 -13.95
N ARG A 143 -4.50 11.98 -13.07
CA ARG A 143 -3.84 10.69 -13.05
C ARG A 143 -3.64 10.09 -11.65
N ALA A 144 -2.96 10.82 -10.73
CA ALA A 144 -2.37 10.18 -9.56
C ALA A 144 -3.19 10.35 -8.28
N ILE A 145 -3.80 11.51 -8.07
CA ILE A 145 -4.48 11.87 -6.82
C ILE A 145 -5.99 11.61 -6.98
N PRO A 146 -6.63 10.89 -6.04
CA PRO A 146 -8.07 10.66 -6.06
C PRO A 146 -8.84 11.91 -5.63
N THR A 147 -10.07 12.07 -6.12
CA THR A 147 -11.01 13.10 -5.64
C THR A 147 -11.63 12.69 -4.31
N VAL A 148 -11.94 13.67 -3.45
CA VAL A 148 -12.57 13.40 -2.14
C VAL A 148 -14.01 12.94 -2.29
N GLU A 149 -14.73 13.46 -3.31
CA GLU A 149 -16.15 13.26 -3.51
C GLU A 149 -16.52 11.83 -3.90
N ASP A 150 -15.75 11.18 -4.76
CA ASP A 150 -16.02 9.80 -5.19
C ASP A 150 -14.89 8.81 -4.85
N GLY A 151 -13.78 9.30 -4.30
CA GLY A 151 -12.64 8.47 -3.91
C GLY A 151 -11.89 7.82 -5.07
N LEU A 152 -12.17 8.20 -6.30
CA LEU A 152 -11.69 7.53 -7.51
C LEU A 152 -10.68 8.40 -8.27
N LYS A 153 -9.78 7.72 -8.96
CA LYS A 153 -8.96 8.33 -10.01
C LYS A 153 -9.73 8.34 -11.33
N PRO A 154 -9.44 9.24 -12.28
CA PRO A 154 -10.16 9.31 -13.55
C PRO A 154 -10.23 7.97 -14.31
N VAL A 155 -9.14 7.21 -14.37
CA VAL A 155 -9.16 5.88 -15.02
C VAL A 155 -10.11 4.90 -14.33
N GLN A 156 -10.19 4.91 -13.01
CA GLN A 156 -11.08 4.03 -12.24
C GLN A 156 -12.54 4.41 -12.47
N ARG A 157 -12.84 5.72 -12.47
CA ARG A 157 -14.18 6.25 -12.77
C ARG A 157 -14.66 5.85 -14.16
N ARG A 158 -13.77 5.97 -15.16
CA ARG A 158 -14.06 5.58 -16.55
C ARG A 158 -14.27 4.09 -16.73
N ILE A 159 -13.49 3.24 -16.02
CA ILE A 159 -13.69 1.78 -16.01
C ILE A 159 -15.08 1.43 -15.45
N LEU A 160 -15.44 1.99 -14.30
CA LEU A 160 -16.73 1.74 -13.65
C LEU A 160 -17.90 2.26 -14.50
N HIS A 161 -17.75 3.44 -15.12
CA HIS A 161 -18.73 3.96 -16.05
C HIS A 161 -18.93 3.03 -17.25
N THR A 162 -17.83 2.56 -17.87
CA THR A 162 -17.89 1.61 -18.98
C THR A 162 -18.61 0.31 -18.59
N LEU A 163 -18.28 -0.24 -17.41
CA LEU A 163 -18.96 -1.43 -16.90
C LEU A 163 -20.46 -1.19 -16.68
N SER A 164 -20.84 -0.01 -16.16
CA SER A 164 -22.25 0.35 -15.96
C SER A 164 -23.04 0.50 -17.27
N GLU A 165 -22.39 0.98 -18.34
CA GLU A 165 -23.03 1.04 -19.67
C GLU A 165 -23.21 -0.33 -20.32
N MET A 166 -22.34 -1.27 -19.98
CA MET A 166 -22.33 -2.63 -20.55
C MET A 166 -23.07 -3.65 -19.65
N ASP A 167 -23.56 -3.23 -18.49
CA ASP A 167 -24.08 -4.13 -17.47
C ASP A 167 -25.42 -4.75 -17.87
N ASP A 168 -25.38 -6.03 -18.20
CA ASP A 168 -26.54 -6.91 -18.40
C ASP A 168 -26.65 -8.01 -17.32
N GLY A 169 -25.86 -7.89 -16.25
CA GLY A 169 -25.74 -8.85 -15.16
C GLY A 169 -24.82 -10.03 -15.45
N ARG A 170 -24.27 -10.16 -16.67
CA ARG A 170 -23.39 -11.24 -17.08
C ARG A 170 -21.93 -10.82 -17.00
N PHE A 171 -21.05 -11.82 -16.91
CA PHE A 171 -19.64 -11.61 -17.04
C PHE A 171 -19.25 -11.20 -18.46
N VAL A 172 -18.40 -10.19 -18.60
CA VAL A 172 -17.86 -9.67 -19.85
C VAL A 172 -16.35 -9.80 -19.86
N LYS A 173 -15.77 -10.13 -21.03
CA LYS A 173 -14.30 -10.20 -21.19
C LYS A 173 -13.63 -8.89 -20.79
N VAL A 174 -12.60 -8.98 -19.97
CA VAL A 174 -11.82 -7.80 -19.55
C VAL A 174 -11.25 -7.04 -20.75
N ALA A 175 -10.82 -7.76 -21.80
CA ALA A 175 -10.36 -7.13 -23.05
C ALA A 175 -11.43 -6.23 -23.69
N THR A 176 -12.72 -6.61 -23.61
CA THR A 176 -13.83 -5.80 -24.16
C THR A 176 -14.04 -4.54 -23.32
N VAL A 177 -14.00 -4.69 -21.98
CA VAL A 177 -14.13 -3.54 -21.07
C VAL A 177 -12.97 -2.56 -21.28
N VAL A 178 -11.74 -3.05 -21.34
CA VAL A 178 -10.54 -2.22 -21.59
C VAL A 178 -10.66 -1.47 -22.91
N GLY A 179 -11.00 -2.17 -24.01
CA GLY A 179 -11.16 -1.56 -25.32
C GLY A 179 -12.26 -0.49 -25.36
N ARG A 180 -13.40 -0.72 -24.65
CA ARG A 180 -14.47 0.28 -24.57
C ARG A 180 -14.09 1.46 -23.68
N THR A 181 -13.33 1.24 -22.61
CA THR A 181 -12.84 2.32 -21.72
C THR A 181 -11.93 3.30 -22.47
N MET A 182 -11.24 2.87 -23.53
CA MET A 182 -10.43 3.76 -24.37
C MET A 182 -11.24 4.87 -25.06
N PHE A 183 -12.56 4.72 -25.17
CA PHE A 183 -13.43 5.80 -25.68
C PHE A 183 -13.51 7.00 -24.74
N TYR A 184 -13.17 6.79 -23.48
CA TYR A 184 -13.15 7.81 -22.41
C TYR A 184 -11.74 8.14 -21.94
N HIS A 185 -10.81 7.19 -22.03
CA HIS A 185 -9.45 7.30 -21.46
C HIS A 185 -8.39 7.25 -22.57
N PRO A 186 -7.77 8.40 -22.93
CA PRO A 186 -6.83 8.50 -24.05
C PRO A 186 -5.43 7.98 -23.70
N HIS A 187 -5.33 6.75 -23.16
CA HIS A 187 -4.08 6.10 -22.78
C HIS A 187 -4.08 4.63 -23.21
N GLY A 188 -2.89 4.02 -23.17
CA GLY A 188 -2.69 2.62 -23.59
C GLY A 188 -3.52 1.63 -22.75
N ASP A 189 -3.97 0.57 -23.41
CA ASP A 189 -4.76 -0.51 -22.85
C ASP A 189 -4.15 -1.15 -21.60
N ALA A 190 -2.82 -1.28 -21.55
CA ALA A 190 -2.12 -1.83 -20.38
C ALA A 190 -2.36 -1.04 -19.09
N SER A 191 -2.46 0.31 -19.17
CA SER A 191 -2.74 1.15 -18.01
C SER A 191 -4.18 0.97 -17.50
N ILE A 192 -5.13 0.83 -18.42
CA ILE A 192 -6.54 0.58 -18.10
C ILE A 192 -6.70 -0.82 -17.50
N TYR A 193 -6.04 -1.82 -18.11
CA TYR A 193 -6.03 -3.19 -17.65
C TYR A 193 -5.49 -3.30 -16.21
N GLY A 194 -4.32 -2.71 -15.93
CA GLY A 194 -3.75 -2.72 -14.58
C GLY A 194 -4.65 -2.05 -13.53
N ALA A 195 -5.33 -0.95 -13.89
CA ALA A 195 -6.28 -0.29 -13.01
C ALA A 195 -7.53 -1.14 -12.76
N LEU A 196 -8.06 -1.83 -13.78
CA LEU A 196 -9.19 -2.75 -13.66
C LEU A 196 -8.86 -3.92 -12.75
N VAL A 197 -7.72 -4.58 -12.96
CA VAL A 197 -7.24 -5.68 -12.11
C VAL A 197 -7.10 -5.22 -10.65
N ASN A 198 -6.52 -4.04 -10.43
CA ASN A 198 -6.40 -3.49 -9.07
C ASN A 198 -7.77 -3.28 -8.41
N LEU A 199 -8.77 -2.73 -9.13
CA LEU A 199 -10.13 -2.57 -8.61
C LEU A 199 -10.81 -3.91 -8.32
N ALA A 200 -10.65 -4.89 -9.20
CA ALA A 200 -11.21 -6.23 -9.02
C ALA A 200 -10.62 -6.92 -7.78
N ASN A 201 -9.32 -6.81 -7.55
CA ASN A 201 -8.65 -7.38 -6.38
C ASN A 201 -9.06 -6.74 -5.05
N LYS A 202 -9.65 -5.55 -5.07
CA LYS A 202 -10.27 -4.93 -3.87
C LYS A 202 -11.65 -5.53 -3.54
N ARG A 203 -12.27 -6.27 -4.44
CA ARG A 203 -13.50 -7.08 -4.27
C ARG A 203 -14.76 -6.32 -3.84
N TYR A 204 -14.76 -4.97 -3.86
CA TYR A 204 -15.95 -4.18 -3.50
C TYR A 204 -16.84 -3.88 -4.69
N LEU A 205 -16.27 -3.44 -5.82
CA LEU A 205 -17.02 -2.87 -6.94
C LEU A 205 -17.04 -3.76 -8.18
N ILE A 206 -16.04 -4.58 -8.38
CA ILE A 206 -15.89 -5.46 -9.55
C ILE A 206 -15.75 -6.90 -9.07
N GLU A 207 -16.57 -7.78 -9.59
CA GLU A 207 -16.46 -9.21 -9.45
C GLU A 207 -15.69 -9.78 -10.64
N GLY A 208 -14.60 -10.51 -10.38
CA GLY A 208 -13.75 -11.12 -11.39
C GLY A 208 -13.99 -12.63 -11.52
N GLN A 209 -13.90 -13.15 -12.73
CA GLN A 209 -13.91 -14.57 -13.03
C GLN A 209 -12.64 -14.96 -13.81
N GLY A 210 -11.90 -15.92 -13.29
CA GLY A 210 -10.59 -16.32 -13.82
C GLY A 210 -9.43 -15.81 -12.95
N ASN A 211 -8.22 -15.85 -13.45
CA ASN A 211 -7.02 -15.48 -12.71
C ASN A 211 -6.75 -13.95 -12.80
N PHE A 212 -7.11 -13.21 -11.75
CA PHE A 212 -6.81 -11.78 -11.56
C PHE A 212 -5.50 -11.54 -10.81
N GLY A 213 -4.60 -12.53 -10.77
CA GLY A 213 -3.39 -12.48 -9.98
C GLY A 213 -3.63 -12.91 -8.53
N ASN A 214 -2.58 -12.87 -7.74
CA ASN A 214 -2.66 -13.21 -6.31
C ASN A 214 -1.94 -12.14 -5.48
N ILE A 215 -2.68 -11.49 -4.58
CA ILE A 215 -2.14 -10.43 -3.71
C ILE A 215 -1.14 -10.95 -2.67
N PHE A 216 -1.17 -12.26 -2.39
CA PHE A 216 -0.23 -12.89 -1.44
C PHE A 216 1.08 -13.28 -2.11
N THR A 217 1.02 -13.97 -3.26
CA THR A 217 2.24 -14.40 -3.99
C THR A 217 2.85 -13.29 -4.83
N GLY A 218 2.04 -12.32 -5.28
CA GLY A 218 2.45 -11.29 -6.21
C GLY A 218 2.34 -11.70 -7.67
N ASP A 219 1.74 -12.87 -7.95
CA ASP A 219 1.51 -13.34 -9.31
C ASP A 219 0.66 -12.35 -10.10
N GLU A 220 1.03 -12.15 -11.36
CA GLU A 220 0.31 -11.29 -12.27
C GLU A 220 -1.02 -11.90 -12.74
N ALA A 221 -1.97 -11.05 -13.11
CA ALA A 221 -3.21 -11.50 -13.69
C ALA A 221 -3.00 -12.08 -15.10
N ALA A 222 -3.85 -13.05 -15.46
CA ALA A 222 -3.86 -13.63 -16.80
C ALA A 222 -4.23 -12.59 -17.85
N ALA A 223 -3.82 -12.79 -19.10
CA ALA A 223 -4.11 -11.86 -20.20
C ALA A 223 -5.62 -11.52 -20.31
N PRO A 224 -6.00 -10.26 -20.61
CA PRO A 224 -7.37 -9.75 -20.54
C PRO A 224 -8.37 -10.48 -21.43
N ARG A 225 -7.91 -11.24 -22.42
CA ARG A 225 -8.75 -12.08 -23.28
C ARG A 225 -9.26 -13.36 -22.60
N TYR A 226 -8.64 -13.79 -21.50
CA TYR A 226 -9.00 -15.02 -20.77
C TYR A 226 -9.93 -14.78 -19.59
N ILE A 227 -9.78 -13.64 -18.93
CA ILE A 227 -10.53 -13.29 -17.72
C ILE A 227 -11.75 -12.44 -18.02
N GLU A 228 -12.73 -12.52 -17.13
CA GLU A 228 -14.01 -11.82 -17.26
C GLU A 228 -14.32 -11.05 -15.98
N CYS A 229 -15.12 -10.02 -16.09
CA CYS A 229 -15.57 -9.25 -14.95
C CYS A 229 -16.99 -8.72 -15.13
N ARG A 230 -17.62 -8.33 -14.02
CA ARG A 230 -18.90 -7.62 -13.97
C ARG A 230 -18.95 -6.72 -12.74
N LEU A 231 -19.93 -5.84 -12.67
CA LEU A 231 -20.19 -5.07 -11.46
C LEU A 231 -20.72 -5.97 -10.36
N THR A 232 -20.34 -5.69 -9.10
CA THR A 232 -21.00 -6.28 -7.92
C THR A 232 -22.38 -5.68 -7.70
N ASP A 233 -23.24 -6.34 -6.91
CA ASP A 233 -24.53 -5.77 -6.52
C ASP A 233 -24.35 -4.47 -5.73
N LEU A 234 -23.30 -4.39 -4.88
CA LEU A 234 -22.96 -3.16 -4.17
C LEU A 234 -22.67 -2.00 -5.12
N ALA A 235 -21.92 -2.24 -6.19
CA ALA A 235 -21.64 -1.20 -7.17
C ALA A 235 -22.88 -0.79 -7.95
N ARG A 236 -23.70 -1.75 -8.39
CA ARG A 236 -24.94 -1.46 -9.13
C ARG A 236 -25.91 -0.63 -8.31
N ASP A 237 -26.12 -0.98 -7.06
CA ASP A 237 -27.12 -0.38 -6.21
C ASP A 237 -26.70 1.01 -5.69
N GLU A 238 -25.39 1.21 -5.43
CA GLU A 238 -24.96 2.35 -4.63
C GLU A 238 -24.07 3.37 -5.37
N ILE A 239 -23.53 3.01 -6.55
CA ILE A 239 -22.58 3.91 -7.26
C ILE A 239 -23.25 4.68 -8.39
N PHE A 240 -24.19 4.06 -9.11
CA PHE A 240 -24.72 4.61 -10.34
C PHE A 240 -26.13 5.17 -10.18
N ASN A 241 -26.26 6.48 -10.29
CA ASN A 241 -27.55 7.17 -10.37
C ASN A 241 -27.49 8.26 -11.44
N ARG A 242 -28.00 7.96 -12.63
CA ARG A 242 -28.01 8.89 -13.77
C ARG A 242 -28.71 10.22 -13.48
N LYS A 243 -29.67 10.24 -12.55
CA LYS A 243 -30.44 11.45 -12.22
C LYS A 243 -29.66 12.43 -11.33
N THR A 244 -28.65 11.96 -10.63
CA THR A 244 -27.79 12.77 -9.74
C THR A 244 -26.38 12.97 -10.29
N THR A 245 -26.00 12.27 -11.36
CA THR A 245 -24.67 12.33 -11.97
C THR A 245 -24.64 13.41 -13.06
N ALA A 246 -23.64 14.29 -13.01
CA ALA A 246 -23.34 15.23 -14.08
C ALA A 246 -22.42 14.60 -15.11
N TYR A 247 -22.68 14.84 -16.40
CA TYR A 247 -21.92 14.31 -17.53
C TYR A 247 -21.29 15.43 -18.34
N ILE A 248 -20.11 15.14 -18.91
CA ILE A 248 -19.39 16.00 -19.86
C ILE A 248 -19.05 15.19 -21.12
N PRO A 249 -18.80 15.85 -22.26
CA PRO A 249 -18.29 15.16 -23.42
C PRO A 249 -16.92 14.51 -23.16
N SER A 250 -16.70 13.30 -23.70
CA SER A 250 -15.39 12.64 -23.70
C SER A 250 -14.35 13.46 -24.45
N TYR A 251 -13.06 13.11 -24.31
CA TYR A 251 -11.95 13.82 -24.93
C TYR A 251 -12.09 13.99 -26.47
N ASP A 252 -12.82 13.09 -27.11
CA ASP A 252 -13.10 13.13 -28.57
C ASP A 252 -14.48 13.70 -28.90
N GLY A 253 -15.28 14.11 -27.91
CA GLY A 253 -16.60 14.69 -28.05
C GLY A 253 -17.70 13.71 -28.51
N ARG A 254 -17.38 12.42 -28.69
CA ARG A 254 -18.33 11.42 -29.24
C ARG A 254 -19.22 10.76 -28.19
N ASN A 255 -18.75 10.71 -26.96
CA ASN A 255 -19.41 10.03 -25.85
C ASN A 255 -19.58 11.00 -24.67
N GLN A 256 -20.39 10.61 -23.68
CA GLN A 256 -20.58 11.35 -22.46
C GLN A 256 -19.94 10.57 -21.30
N GLU A 257 -19.07 11.22 -20.53
CA GLU A 257 -18.46 10.63 -19.35
C GLU A 257 -18.90 11.35 -18.07
N PRO A 258 -19.00 10.67 -16.91
CA PRO A 258 -19.34 11.34 -15.67
C PRO A 258 -18.19 12.21 -15.18
N VAL A 259 -18.51 13.45 -14.75
CA VAL A 259 -17.54 14.33 -14.08
C VAL A 259 -17.03 13.64 -12.80
N LEU A 260 -17.97 13.18 -11.97
CA LEU A 260 -17.77 12.40 -10.76
C LEU A 260 -18.85 11.33 -10.72
N LEU A 261 -18.61 10.23 -10.02
CA LEU A 261 -19.62 9.27 -9.62
C LEU A 261 -20.03 9.57 -8.17
N PRO A 262 -21.08 10.39 -7.94
CA PRO A 262 -21.43 10.80 -6.58
C PRO A 262 -21.81 9.57 -5.76
N SER A 263 -20.89 9.11 -4.96
CA SER A 263 -21.04 7.90 -4.15
C SER A 263 -21.69 8.22 -2.81
N LYS A 264 -22.65 7.39 -2.41
CA LYS A 264 -23.20 7.36 -1.05
C LYS A 264 -22.33 6.57 -0.08
N LEU A 265 -21.26 5.94 -0.58
CA LEU A 265 -20.31 5.14 0.19
C LEU A 265 -18.97 5.88 0.35
N PRO A 266 -18.26 5.73 1.46
CA PRO A 266 -16.95 6.33 1.70
C PRO A 266 -15.85 5.60 0.93
N LEU A 267 -15.95 5.58 -0.42
CA LEU A 267 -15.13 4.76 -1.30
C LEU A 267 -13.63 5.02 -1.13
N LEU A 268 -13.22 6.26 -0.90
CA LEU A 268 -11.82 6.59 -0.69
C LEU A 268 -11.22 5.82 0.49
N LEU A 269 -11.94 5.77 1.59
CA LEU A 269 -11.50 5.07 2.81
C LEU A 269 -11.66 3.55 2.70
N MET A 270 -12.69 3.07 1.97
CA MET A 270 -12.87 1.64 1.70
C MET A 270 -11.75 1.08 0.82
N LEU A 271 -11.46 1.77 -0.27
CA LEU A 271 -10.53 1.26 -1.29
C LEU A 271 -9.07 1.59 -0.94
N GLY A 272 -8.84 2.66 -0.18
CA GLY A 272 -7.52 3.24 -0.08
C GLY A 272 -6.99 3.71 -1.43
N ALA A 273 -5.91 4.48 -1.43
CA ALA A 273 -5.29 4.97 -2.65
C ALA A 273 -3.78 5.06 -2.51
N ASN A 274 -3.08 4.77 -3.61
CA ASN A 274 -1.64 4.98 -3.72
C ASN A 274 -1.38 5.69 -5.05
N GLY A 275 -0.69 6.83 -5.02
CA GLY A 275 -0.40 7.62 -6.20
C GLY A 275 0.82 8.49 -6.01
N ILE A 276 1.64 8.57 -7.06
CA ILE A 276 2.82 9.42 -7.12
C ILE A 276 2.61 10.41 -8.24
N ALA A 277 2.63 11.70 -7.92
CA ALA A 277 2.53 12.80 -8.85
C ALA A 277 3.82 13.62 -8.86
N VAL A 278 3.81 14.76 -9.55
CA VAL A 278 4.94 15.68 -9.55
C VAL A 278 4.90 16.50 -8.26
N GLY A 279 5.96 16.41 -7.45
CA GLY A 279 6.10 17.17 -6.21
C GLY A 279 5.23 16.71 -5.04
N MET A 280 4.34 15.73 -5.23
CA MET A 280 3.49 15.18 -4.18
C MET A 280 3.13 13.72 -4.40
N ALA A 281 2.69 13.07 -3.34
CA ALA A 281 2.22 11.69 -3.37
C ALA A 281 1.02 11.54 -2.42
N THR A 282 0.24 10.50 -2.64
CA THR A 282 -0.82 10.06 -1.73
C THR A 282 -0.62 8.59 -1.38
N TYR A 283 -0.82 8.24 -0.12
CA TYR A 283 -0.84 6.86 0.34
C TYR A 283 -1.87 6.72 1.46
N ILE A 284 -3.09 6.41 1.04
CA ILE A 284 -4.27 6.29 1.90
C ILE A 284 -4.51 4.81 2.15
N PHE A 285 -4.54 4.41 3.41
CA PHE A 285 -4.78 3.02 3.79
C PHE A 285 -6.27 2.67 3.68
N PRO A 286 -6.61 1.43 3.31
CA PRO A 286 -7.98 0.95 3.34
C PRO A 286 -8.48 0.76 4.77
N HIS A 287 -9.80 0.92 4.97
CA HIS A 287 -10.49 0.74 6.24
C HIS A 287 -11.65 -0.24 6.07
N ASN A 288 -12.08 -0.84 7.18
CA ASN A 288 -13.17 -1.80 7.16
C ASN A 288 -14.50 -1.16 6.80
N PHE A 289 -15.20 -1.74 5.82
CA PHE A 289 -16.45 -1.21 5.27
C PHE A 289 -17.54 -1.06 6.34
N ILE A 290 -17.76 -2.07 7.15
CA ILE A 290 -18.81 -2.06 8.18
C ILE A 290 -18.49 -1.06 9.30
N GLU A 291 -17.20 -0.93 9.66
CA GLU A 291 -16.76 0.08 10.64
C GLU A 291 -16.98 1.50 10.11
N LEU A 292 -16.70 1.74 8.83
CA LEU A 292 -16.98 3.02 8.18
C LEU A 292 -18.46 3.38 8.23
N LEU A 293 -19.36 2.45 7.85
CA LEU A 293 -20.83 2.71 7.91
C LEU A 293 -21.31 3.00 9.34
N ARG A 294 -20.76 2.31 10.34
CA ARG A 294 -21.09 2.57 11.75
C ARG A 294 -20.62 3.97 12.19
N ALA A 295 -19.43 4.37 11.76
CA ALA A 295 -18.89 5.70 12.02
C ALA A 295 -19.73 6.81 11.34
N GLU A 296 -20.20 6.57 10.12
CA GLU A 296 -21.15 7.48 9.44
C GLU A 296 -22.47 7.62 10.20
N ILE A 297 -23.05 6.51 10.68
CA ILE A 297 -24.25 6.54 11.52
C ILE A 297 -24.03 7.40 12.76
N GLU A 298 -22.86 7.27 13.42
CA GLU A 298 -22.49 8.07 14.57
C GLU A 298 -22.43 9.57 14.22
N LEU A 299 -21.79 9.93 13.11
CA LEU A 299 -21.68 11.32 12.63
C LEU A 299 -23.02 11.91 12.19
N VAL A 300 -23.89 11.13 11.53
CA VAL A 300 -25.25 11.59 11.18
C VAL A 300 -26.07 11.87 12.43
N LYS A 301 -25.96 11.03 13.48
CA LYS A 301 -26.64 11.24 14.77
C LYS A 301 -26.02 12.38 15.57
N ASN A 302 -24.71 12.49 15.60
CA ASN A 302 -23.95 13.51 16.30
C ASN A 302 -22.81 14.06 15.42
N PRO A 303 -22.99 15.22 14.75
CA PRO A 303 -21.97 15.82 13.87
C PRO A 303 -20.64 16.19 14.56
N LYS A 304 -20.64 16.24 15.91
CA LYS A 304 -19.44 16.52 16.70
C LYS A 304 -18.72 15.26 17.16
N ALA A 305 -19.22 14.09 16.80
CA ALA A 305 -18.55 12.84 17.12
C ALA A 305 -17.18 12.75 16.43
N GLU A 306 -16.26 12.03 17.07
CA GLU A 306 -14.91 11.78 16.54
C GLU A 306 -14.65 10.26 16.53
N PRO A 307 -15.30 9.54 15.61
CA PRO A 307 -15.11 8.10 15.50
C PRO A 307 -13.65 7.79 15.14
N ARG A 308 -13.00 6.95 15.94
CA ARG A 308 -11.62 6.54 15.68
C ARG A 308 -11.61 5.36 14.72
N LEU A 309 -11.18 5.60 13.50
CA LEU A 309 -11.02 4.58 12.48
C LEU A 309 -9.54 4.19 12.34
N LEU A 310 -9.29 2.90 12.20
CA LEU A 310 -7.95 2.35 12.02
C LEU A 310 -7.89 1.54 10.73
N PRO A 311 -6.74 1.49 10.06
CA PRO A 311 -6.56 0.74 8.83
C PRO A 311 -6.94 -0.73 8.97
N ASP A 312 -7.47 -1.30 7.90
CA ASP A 312 -7.76 -2.73 7.76
C ASP A 312 -7.18 -3.23 6.44
N PHE A 313 -6.13 -4.04 6.51
CA PHE A 313 -5.36 -4.43 5.34
C PHE A 313 -5.85 -5.77 4.77
N PRO A 314 -6.00 -5.92 3.45
CA PRO A 314 -6.51 -7.14 2.82
C PRO A 314 -5.62 -8.37 3.00
N THR A 315 -4.35 -8.19 3.35
CA THR A 315 -3.41 -9.29 3.67
C THR A 315 -3.46 -9.73 5.14
N GLY A 316 -4.30 -9.09 5.96
CA GLY A 316 -4.34 -9.34 7.41
C GLY A 316 -3.11 -8.81 8.14
N GLY A 317 -2.54 -9.62 9.02
CA GLY A 317 -1.37 -9.32 9.80
C GLY A 317 -1.66 -8.52 11.07
N LEU A 318 -0.58 -8.14 11.74
CA LEU A 318 -0.62 -7.32 12.95
C LEU A 318 -0.25 -5.88 12.57
N ALA A 319 -0.91 -4.89 13.20
CA ALA A 319 -0.62 -3.48 12.95
C ALA A 319 -0.51 -2.69 14.27
N ASP A 320 0.58 -1.96 14.41
CA ASP A 320 0.73 -0.95 15.45
C ASP A 320 0.43 0.43 14.87
N CYS A 321 -0.76 0.91 15.20
CA CYS A 321 -1.29 2.18 14.74
C CYS A 321 -1.05 3.33 15.75
N SER A 322 -0.12 3.20 16.68
CA SER A 322 0.18 4.24 17.68
C SER A 322 0.66 5.55 17.04
N GLY A 323 1.32 5.47 15.89
CA GLY A 323 1.77 6.61 15.10
C GLY A 323 0.85 6.98 13.93
N TYR A 324 -0.37 6.44 13.86
CA TYR A 324 -1.36 6.77 12.85
C TYR A 324 -2.20 7.96 13.31
N GLU A 325 -1.85 9.13 12.83
CA GLU A 325 -2.43 10.42 13.21
C GLU A 325 -3.58 10.76 12.27
N ASP A 326 -4.74 10.12 12.46
CA ASP A 326 -5.98 10.34 11.69
C ASP A 326 -5.75 10.30 10.15
N GLY A 327 -5.03 9.28 9.67
CA GLY A 327 -4.76 9.10 8.24
C GLY A 327 -3.39 9.54 7.78
N ASN A 328 -2.58 10.09 8.66
CA ASN A 328 -1.20 10.50 8.39
C ASN A 328 -0.24 9.79 9.35
N GLY A 329 1.06 9.93 9.11
CA GLY A 329 2.06 9.38 10.02
C GLY A 329 2.42 7.92 9.73
N ARG A 330 2.90 7.21 10.75
CA ARG A 330 3.55 5.91 10.58
C ARG A 330 2.75 4.79 11.23
N VAL A 331 2.59 3.69 10.49
CA VAL A 331 2.03 2.42 10.96
C VAL A 331 3.10 1.34 10.80
N ARG A 332 3.35 0.56 11.84
CA ARG A 332 4.19 -0.63 11.76
C ARG A 332 3.29 -1.84 11.53
N VAL A 333 3.65 -2.68 10.57
CA VAL A 333 2.92 -3.91 10.24
C VAL A 333 3.82 -5.11 10.40
N ARG A 334 3.28 -6.21 10.94
CA ARG A 334 3.98 -7.48 11.18
C ARG A 334 3.24 -8.64 10.55
N ALA A 335 4.02 -9.63 10.11
CA ALA A 335 3.51 -10.95 9.81
C ALA A 335 2.91 -11.60 11.06
N LYS A 336 1.85 -12.38 10.89
CA LYS A 336 1.31 -13.21 11.95
C LYS A 336 1.86 -14.62 11.85
N PHE A 337 2.29 -15.16 12.98
CA PHE A 337 2.93 -16.45 13.06
C PHE A 337 2.11 -17.45 13.84
N GLU A 338 2.12 -18.69 13.37
CA GLU A 338 1.64 -19.86 14.07
C GLU A 338 2.81 -20.81 14.37
N LEU A 339 2.81 -21.38 15.57
CA LEU A 339 3.80 -22.41 15.92
C LEU A 339 3.25 -23.80 15.61
N ARG A 340 4.01 -24.56 14.83
CA ARG A 340 3.70 -25.96 14.51
C ARG A 340 4.92 -26.84 14.86
N GLU A 341 4.66 -28.12 15.06
CA GLU A 341 5.70 -29.14 15.23
C GLU A 341 5.40 -30.28 14.27
N ASP A 342 6.38 -30.59 13.41
CA ASP A 342 6.29 -31.75 12.51
C ASP A 342 7.48 -32.67 12.76
N ARG A 343 7.18 -33.93 13.15
CA ARG A 343 8.15 -35.00 13.41
C ARG A 343 9.31 -34.59 14.35
N GLY A 344 8.98 -33.78 15.38
CA GLY A 344 9.94 -33.27 16.34
C GLY A 344 10.74 -32.03 15.87
N ALA A 345 10.51 -31.56 14.66
CA ALA A 345 11.05 -30.30 14.17
C ALA A 345 10.10 -29.15 14.48
N LYS A 346 10.61 -28.11 15.15
CA LYS A 346 9.83 -26.89 15.42
C LYS A 346 9.74 -26.05 14.17
N GLN A 347 8.53 -25.66 13.84
CA GLN A 347 8.19 -24.83 12.68
C GLN A 347 7.53 -23.55 13.13
N VAL A 348 7.85 -22.46 12.43
CA VAL A 348 7.15 -21.19 12.51
C VAL A 348 6.47 -20.97 11.17
N VAL A 349 5.15 -20.86 11.16
CA VAL A 349 4.36 -20.70 9.94
C VAL A 349 3.87 -19.27 9.87
N VAL A 350 4.14 -18.59 8.76
CA VAL A 350 3.55 -17.29 8.44
C VAL A 350 2.15 -17.55 7.90
N THR A 351 1.13 -17.08 8.60
CA THR A 351 -0.27 -17.24 8.20
C THR A 351 -0.89 -15.99 7.61
N GLU A 352 -0.34 -14.81 7.92
CA GLU A 352 -0.76 -13.53 7.39
C GLU A 352 0.47 -12.67 7.10
N LEU A 353 0.45 -11.92 5.98
CA LEU A 353 1.58 -11.11 5.52
C LEU A 353 1.48 -9.66 6.02
N PRO A 354 2.62 -9.00 6.27
CA PRO A 354 2.64 -7.55 6.44
C PRO A 354 2.14 -6.87 5.16
N TYR A 355 1.29 -5.89 5.29
CA TYR A 355 0.76 -5.16 4.12
C TYR A 355 1.89 -4.58 3.24
N GLY A 356 1.76 -4.77 1.94
CA GLY A 356 2.77 -4.35 0.96
C GLY A 356 3.91 -5.36 0.73
N GLN A 357 3.86 -6.54 1.36
CA GLN A 357 4.79 -7.64 1.11
C GLN A 357 4.08 -8.80 0.41
N THR A 358 4.79 -9.47 -0.49
CA THR A 358 4.39 -10.75 -1.08
C THR A 358 5.19 -11.89 -0.45
N THR A 359 4.73 -13.14 -0.61
CA THR A 359 5.49 -14.32 -0.12
C THR A 359 6.86 -14.37 -0.76
N GLU A 360 7.00 -14.03 -2.04
CA GLU A 360 8.29 -13.99 -2.73
C GLU A 360 9.25 -13.00 -2.07
N THR A 361 8.83 -11.73 -1.87
CA THR A 361 9.68 -10.71 -1.23
C THR A 361 10.01 -11.03 0.21
N LEU A 362 9.06 -11.64 0.93
CA LEU A 362 9.25 -12.08 2.31
C LEU A 362 10.27 -13.22 2.39
N ILE A 363 10.11 -14.26 1.57
CA ILE A 363 11.01 -15.43 1.50
C ILE A 363 12.41 -14.98 1.13
N ALA A 364 12.58 -14.15 0.10
CA ALA A 364 13.89 -13.62 -0.30
C ALA A 364 14.58 -12.86 0.85
N SER A 365 13.82 -12.09 1.61
CA SER A 365 14.32 -11.38 2.81
C SER A 365 14.76 -12.36 3.90
N ILE A 366 13.95 -13.39 4.19
CA ILE A 366 14.27 -14.41 5.20
C ILE A 366 15.49 -15.23 4.79
N GLU A 367 15.58 -15.63 3.51
CA GLU A 367 16.75 -16.34 2.99
C GLU A 367 18.04 -15.52 3.13
N SER A 368 17.98 -14.23 2.78
CA SER A 368 19.11 -13.33 2.93
C SER A 368 19.57 -13.25 4.39
N ALA A 369 18.62 -13.11 5.32
CA ALA A 369 18.90 -13.07 6.76
C ALA A 369 19.42 -14.42 7.29
N ALA A 370 18.92 -15.56 6.79
CA ALA A 370 19.40 -16.89 7.16
C ALA A 370 20.82 -17.14 6.65
N ARG A 371 21.14 -16.76 5.39
CA ARG A 371 22.51 -16.81 4.85
C ARG A 371 23.47 -15.93 5.66
N ALA A 372 22.99 -14.80 6.17
CA ALA A 372 23.75 -13.93 7.07
C ALA A 372 23.79 -14.42 8.52
N LYS A 373 23.19 -15.58 8.83
CA LYS A 373 23.08 -16.16 10.18
C LYS A 373 22.39 -15.25 11.21
N LYS A 374 21.55 -14.31 10.75
CA LYS A 374 20.77 -13.40 11.61
C LYS A 374 19.52 -14.07 12.15
N VAL A 375 18.98 -15.04 11.40
CA VAL A 375 17.80 -15.83 11.77
C VAL A 375 18.11 -17.33 11.73
N PRO A 376 17.62 -18.14 12.67
CA PRO A 376 17.92 -19.55 12.77
C PRO A 376 16.97 -20.42 11.94
N VAL A 377 16.80 -20.11 10.66
CA VAL A 377 15.96 -20.86 9.72
C VAL A 377 16.80 -21.87 8.96
N LYS A 378 16.37 -23.14 8.93
CA LYS A 378 17.03 -24.25 8.23
C LYS A 378 16.50 -24.43 6.82
N SER A 379 15.19 -24.39 6.64
CA SER A 379 14.52 -24.53 5.34
C SER A 379 13.22 -23.74 5.32
N ILE A 380 12.82 -23.31 4.13
CA ILE A 380 11.59 -22.57 3.86
C ILE A 380 10.78 -23.37 2.86
N HIS A 381 9.48 -23.48 3.11
CA HIS A 381 8.53 -24.09 2.18
C HIS A 381 7.34 -23.15 2.01
N ASP A 382 7.02 -22.81 0.77
CA ASP A 382 5.87 -22.00 0.43
C ASP A 382 4.70 -22.92 0.08
N GLY A 383 3.64 -22.87 0.89
CA GLY A 383 2.38 -23.56 0.70
C GLY A 383 1.23 -22.61 0.35
N THR A 384 1.56 -21.34 0.02
CA THR A 384 0.58 -20.29 -0.23
C THR A 384 -0.34 -20.62 -1.40
N SER A 385 -1.64 -20.46 -1.18
CA SER A 385 -2.68 -20.60 -2.19
C SER A 385 -3.67 -19.42 -2.08
N ASP A 386 -4.88 -19.64 -1.58
CA ASP A 386 -5.88 -18.59 -1.34
C ASP A 386 -5.56 -17.75 -0.10
N HIS A 387 -4.68 -18.23 0.76
CA HIS A 387 -4.17 -17.56 1.94
C HIS A 387 -2.66 -17.82 2.07
N ALA A 388 -1.96 -16.95 2.78
CA ALA A 388 -0.53 -17.08 2.99
C ALA A 388 -0.22 -18.28 3.90
N GLU A 389 0.70 -19.15 3.48
CA GLU A 389 1.26 -20.23 4.30
C GLU A 389 2.74 -20.44 3.96
N VAL A 390 3.63 -19.74 4.68
CA VAL A 390 5.07 -19.92 4.53
C VAL A 390 5.62 -20.64 5.76
N ILE A 391 6.07 -21.86 5.56
CA ILE A 391 6.54 -22.76 6.62
C ILE A 391 8.06 -22.62 6.80
N LEU A 392 8.48 -22.13 7.95
CA LEU A 392 9.88 -21.93 8.32
C LEU A 392 10.30 -23.03 9.29
N THR A 393 11.12 -23.99 8.86
CA THR A 393 11.68 -25.00 9.75
C THR A 393 12.89 -24.43 10.46
N LEU A 394 12.88 -24.45 11.80
CA LEU A 394 13.96 -23.90 12.60
C LEU A 394 15.14 -24.85 12.74
N VAL A 395 16.32 -24.30 13.02
CA VAL A 395 17.52 -25.07 13.41
C VAL A 395 17.23 -25.79 14.74
N PRO A 396 17.59 -27.10 14.87
CA PRO A 396 17.38 -27.85 16.12
C PRO A 396 17.93 -27.12 17.36
N GLY A 397 17.18 -27.14 18.46
CA GLY A 397 17.54 -26.46 19.71
C GLY A 397 17.19 -24.96 19.77
N THR A 398 16.60 -24.40 18.73
CA THR A 398 16.18 -23.00 18.72
C THR A 398 14.87 -22.81 19.49
N ASP A 399 14.79 -21.72 20.27
CA ASP A 399 13.55 -21.24 20.86
C ASP A 399 12.71 -20.51 19.80
N PRO A 400 11.49 -20.98 19.50
CA PRO A 400 10.62 -20.37 18.49
C PRO A 400 10.28 -18.89 18.78
N GLN A 401 10.08 -18.52 20.04
CA GLN A 401 9.74 -17.13 20.42
C GLN A 401 10.92 -16.19 20.14
N LYS A 402 12.15 -16.65 20.40
CA LYS A 402 13.36 -15.91 20.06
C LYS A 402 13.53 -15.80 18.54
N ALA A 403 13.25 -16.89 17.80
CA ALA A 403 13.32 -16.88 16.35
C ALA A 403 12.33 -15.88 15.73
N ILE A 404 11.10 -15.78 16.25
CA ILE A 404 10.09 -14.80 15.83
C ILE A 404 10.61 -13.36 16.04
N LYS A 405 11.18 -13.07 17.21
CA LYS A 405 11.78 -11.74 17.47
C LYS A 405 12.93 -11.43 16.50
N GLN A 406 13.72 -12.42 16.13
CA GLN A 406 14.80 -12.27 15.13
C GLN A 406 14.24 -12.05 13.71
N LEU A 407 13.16 -12.75 13.34
CA LEU A 407 12.48 -12.54 12.07
C LEU A 407 11.93 -11.11 11.95
N TYR A 408 11.26 -10.59 12.97
CA TYR A 408 10.81 -9.19 12.99
C TYR A 408 11.98 -8.20 12.91
N ALA A 409 13.08 -8.46 13.60
CA ALA A 409 14.20 -7.53 13.67
C ALA A 409 15.07 -7.50 12.39
N ALA A 410 15.14 -8.61 11.63
CA ALA A 410 16.12 -8.79 10.57
C ALA A 410 15.53 -9.03 9.18
N THR A 411 14.21 -9.09 9.05
CA THR A 411 13.54 -9.43 7.78
C THR A 411 12.32 -8.53 7.53
N ASN A 412 11.71 -8.66 6.35
CA ASN A 412 10.47 -7.98 5.99
C ASN A 412 9.24 -8.51 6.75
N CYS A 413 9.40 -9.38 7.75
CA CYS A 413 8.32 -9.77 8.64
C CYS A 413 7.80 -8.61 9.50
N GLU A 414 8.57 -7.55 9.68
CA GLU A 414 8.11 -6.26 10.19
C GLU A 414 8.48 -5.17 9.17
N CYS A 415 7.49 -4.37 8.80
CA CYS A 415 7.65 -3.23 7.90
C CYS A 415 7.06 -1.97 8.51
N SER A 416 7.54 -0.82 8.07
CA SER A 416 7.01 0.48 8.46
C SER A 416 6.42 1.18 7.24
N LEU A 417 5.13 1.52 7.32
CA LEU A 417 4.39 2.21 6.29
C LEU A 417 4.13 3.65 6.74
N THR A 418 4.26 4.60 5.84
CA THR A 418 3.96 6.01 6.14
C THR A 418 2.74 6.42 5.35
N ALA A 419 1.63 6.69 6.03
CA ALA A 419 0.42 7.22 5.45
C ALA A 419 0.59 8.70 5.10
N ASN A 420 -0.02 9.11 4.00
CA ASN A 420 -0.08 10.49 3.54
C ASN A 420 -1.41 10.69 2.82
N MET A 421 -2.34 11.39 3.45
CA MET A 421 -3.67 11.64 2.89
C MET A 421 -3.67 12.93 2.07
N THR A 422 -3.24 12.85 0.82
CA THR A 422 -3.41 13.91 -0.18
C THR A 422 -4.56 13.55 -1.11
N VAL A 423 -5.53 14.44 -1.28
CA VAL A 423 -6.72 14.27 -2.12
C VAL A 423 -6.95 15.52 -2.97
N LEU A 424 -7.76 15.38 -4.02
CA LEU A 424 -8.32 16.54 -4.73
C LEU A 424 -9.65 16.95 -4.07
N GLU A 425 -9.72 18.16 -3.62
CA GLU A 425 -10.94 18.80 -3.15
C GLU A 425 -11.17 20.07 -3.97
N ASN A 426 -12.31 20.18 -4.63
CA ASN A 426 -12.58 21.27 -5.59
C ASN A 426 -11.46 21.43 -6.64
N ASN A 427 -10.98 20.32 -7.17
CA ASN A 427 -9.89 20.24 -8.17
C ASN A 427 -8.53 20.79 -7.70
N ARG A 428 -8.32 20.88 -6.39
CA ARG A 428 -7.02 21.30 -5.78
C ARG A 428 -6.49 20.20 -4.88
N PRO A 429 -5.18 19.93 -4.92
CA PRO A 429 -4.57 18.96 -4.01
C PRO A 429 -4.52 19.53 -2.59
N VAL A 430 -5.10 18.81 -1.65
CA VAL A 430 -5.17 19.17 -0.22
C VAL A 430 -4.69 17.98 0.61
N GLN A 431 -3.85 18.25 1.60
CA GLN A 431 -3.55 17.26 2.63
C GLN A 431 -4.67 17.27 3.67
N THR A 432 -5.22 16.10 3.96
CA THR A 432 -6.43 15.95 4.76
C THR A 432 -6.30 14.84 5.80
N THR A 433 -7.39 14.48 6.46
CA THR A 433 -7.46 13.44 7.49
C THR A 433 -8.63 12.49 7.22
N VAL A 434 -8.61 11.30 7.84
CA VAL A 434 -9.71 10.32 7.76
C VAL A 434 -11.02 10.94 8.26
N SER A 435 -10.96 11.65 9.38
CA SER A 435 -12.12 12.32 9.98
C SER A 435 -12.72 13.37 9.05
N HIS A 436 -11.88 14.14 8.33
CA HIS A 436 -12.37 15.13 7.36
C HIS A 436 -13.06 14.46 6.17
N VAL A 437 -12.41 13.45 5.57
CA VAL A 437 -12.99 12.71 4.44
C VAL A 437 -14.30 12.04 4.82
N LEU A 438 -14.39 11.44 6.00
CA LEU A 438 -15.61 10.81 6.47
C LEU A 438 -16.75 11.83 6.68
N ARG A 439 -16.45 13.00 7.25
CA ARG A 439 -17.46 14.08 7.39
C ARG A 439 -17.91 14.61 6.04
N SER A 440 -16.98 14.84 5.11
CA SER A 440 -17.29 15.26 3.74
C SER A 440 -18.21 14.24 3.05
N ASN A 441 -17.94 12.94 3.22
CA ASN A 441 -18.79 11.89 2.69
C ASN A 441 -20.18 11.87 3.35
N VAL A 442 -20.28 12.05 4.66
CA VAL A 442 -21.59 12.15 5.36
C VAL A 442 -22.40 13.35 4.86
N ASP A 443 -21.78 14.51 4.66
CA ASP A 443 -22.45 15.70 4.13
C ASP A 443 -22.93 15.44 2.69
N GLN A 444 -22.11 14.82 1.86
CA GLN A 444 -22.47 14.38 0.51
C GLN A 444 -23.63 13.37 0.53
N LEU A 445 -23.57 12.36 1.41
CA LEU A 445 -24.61 11.35 1.59
C LEU A 445 -25.96 12.00 1.94
N LEU A 446 -25.95 12.97 2.87
CA LEU A 446 -27.17 13.73 3.22
C LEU A 446 -27.68 14.52 2.01
N ALA A 447 -26.81 15.19 1.25
CA ALA A 447 -27.18 15.94 0.07
C ALA A 447 -27.75 15.04 -1.04
N LEU A 448 -27.13 13.88 -1.30
CA LEU A 448 -27.59 12.91 -2.28
C LEU A 448 -28.94 12.30 -1.89
N ASN A 449 -29.11 11.86 -0.65
CA ASN A 449 -30.37 11.33 -0.16
C ASN A 449 -31.49 12.36 -0.26
N LYS A 450 -31.21 13.62 0.08
CA LYS A 450 -32.15 14.71 -0.10
C LYS A 450 -32.52 14.88 -1.58
N ARG A 451 -31.53 14.95 -2.45
CA ARG A 451 -31.75 15.13 -3.89
C ARG A 451 -32.53 13.98 -4.52
N GLU A 452 -32.24 12.74 -4.14
CA GLU A 452 -32.97 11.55 -4.60
C GLU A 452 -34.45 11.61 -4.15
N LEU A 453 -34.70 11.97 -2.90
CA LEU A 453 -36.08 12.15 -2.39
C LEU A 453 -36.82 13.29 -3.08
N GLU A 454 -36.14 14.40 -3.36
CA GLU A 454 -36.73 15.53 -4.13
C GLU A 454 -37.09 15.12 -5.56
N ILE A 455 -36.20 14.36 -6.22
CA ILE A 455 -36.46 13.81 -7.56
C ILE A 455 -37.67 12.85 -7.49
N ARG A 456 -37.70 11.95 -6.48
CA ARG A 456 -38.81 11.01 -6.31
C ARG A 456 -40.12 11.71 -6.02
N GLU A 457 -40.12 12.77 -5.20
CA GLU A 457 -41.29 13.62 -4.96
C GLU A 457 -41.82 14.22 -6.29
N GLY A 458 -40.90 14.79 -7.09
CA GLY A 458 -41.27 15.34 -8.40
C GLY A 458 -41.88 14.30 -9.36
N GLU A 459 -41.27 13.08 -9.40
CA GLU A 459 -41.81 11.99 -10.21
C GLU A 459 -43.17 11.50 -9.74
N LEU A 460 -43.36 11.38 -8.44
CA LEU A 460 -44.65 11.00 -7.86
C LEU A 460 -45.75 12.04 -8.12
N LEU A 461 -45.41 13.33 -8.02
CA LEU A 461 -46.33 14.44 -8.35
C LEU A 461 -46.70 14.42 -9.83
N GLU A 462 -45.76 14.17 -10.72
CA GLU A 462 -46.04 14.08 -12.14
C GLU A 462 -46.86 12.81 -12.47
N GLU A 463 -46.58 11.69 -11.84
CA GLU A 463 -47.35 10.47 -11.98
C GLU A 463 -48.79 10.63 -11.43
N GLN A 464 -48.96 11.27 -10.28
CA GLN A 464 -50.22 11.65 -9.70
C GLN A 464 -51.01 12.53 -10.65
N HIS A 465 -50.36 13.56 -11.20
CA HIS A 465 -50.98 14.47 -12.17
C HIS A 465 -51.52 13.72 -13.38
N ARG A 466 -50.69 12.91 -14.03
CA ARG A 466 -51.07 12.13 -15.23
C ARG A 466 -52.22 11.16 -14.96
N LYS A 467 -52.17 10.44 -13.82
CA LYS A 467 -53.23 9.49 -13.45
C LYS A 467 -54.55 10.22 -13.11
N THR A 468 -54.48 11.36 -12.44
CA THR A 468 -55.63 12.21 -12.12
C THR A 468 -56.27 12.79 -13.38
N LEU A 469 -55.46 13.24 -14.36
CA LEU A 469 -55.95 13.67 -15.66
C LEU A 469 -56.73 12.54 -16.38
N VAL A 470 -56.14 11.32 -16.44
CA VAL A 470 -56.84 10.19 -17.06
C VAL A 470 -58.12 9.83 -16.31
N GLN A 471 -58.10 9.87 -14.98
CA GLN A 471 -59.31 9.62 -14.18
C GLN A 471 -60.41 10.61 -14.51
N ILE A 472 -60.16 11.93 -14.46
CA ILE A 472 -61.13 12.97 -14.74
C ILE A 472 -61.60 12.87 -16.20
N PHE A 473 -60.70 12.64 -17.17
CA PHE A 473 -61.02 12.50 -18.58
C PHE A 473 -62.04 11.37 -18.84
N VAL A 474 -61.88 10.26 -18.12
CA VAL A 474 -62.77 9.10 -18.27
C VAL A 474 -64.06 9.22 -17.43
N GLU A 475 -63.93 9.55 -16.13
CA GLU A 475 -65.08 9.67 -15.21
C GLU A 475 -66.07 10.72 -15.66
N GLU A 476 -65.58 11.91 -16.02
CA GLU A 476 -66.41 13.06 -16.46
C GLU A 476 -66.69 13.00 -17.97
N ARG A 477 -66.33 11.93 -18.64
CA ARG A 477 -66.61 11.67 -20.05
C ARG A 477 -66.15 12.79 -20.98
N ILE A 478 -65.05 13.48 -20.67
CA ILE A 478 -64.50 14.56 -21.47
C ILE A 478 -64.23 14.09 -22.90
N TYR A 479 -63.76 12.82 -23.08
CA TYR A 479 -63.62 12.18 -24.39
C TYR A 479 -64.84 12.24 -25.30
N LYS A 480 -66.05 12.29 -24.74
CA LYS A 480 -67.30 12.46 -25.56
C LYS A 480 -67.47 13.85 -26.13
N ARG A 481 -66.86 14.85 -25.54
CA ARG A 481 -66.98 16.23 -26.02
C ARG A 481 -66.17 16.43 -27.31
N ILE A 482 -65.11 15.73 -27.51
CA ILE A 482 -64.19 15.80 -28.65
C ILE A 482 -64.72 15.10 -29.90
N GLU A 483 -65.76 14.24 -29.78
CA GLU A 483 -66.39 13.55 -30.91
C GLU A 483 -66.95 14.47 -31.95
N LYS A 484 -67.33 15.73 -31.59
CA LYS A 484 -67.90 16.73 -32.46
C LYS A 484 -66.87 17.72 -33.02
N CYS A 485 -65.59 17.61 -32.65
CA CYS A 485 -64.52 18.51 -33.07
C CYS A 485 -63.95 18.05 -34.41
N THR A 486 -63.82 19.03 -35.35
CA THR A 486 -63.30 18.73 -36.72
C THR A 486 -61.84 19.12 -36.93
N THR A 487 -61.26 19.88 -36.00
CA THR A 487 -59.88 20.33 -36.06
C THR A 487 -59.12 19.96 -34.78
N ALA A 488 -57.81 19.71 -34.85
CA ALA A 488 -56.97 19.40 -33.69
C ALA A 488 -56.97 20.51 -32.64
N GLU A 489 -56.97 21.76 -33.05
CA GLU A 489 -57.09 22.93 -32.18
C GLU A 489 -58.41 23.00 -31.40
N ALA A 490 -59.51 22.65 -32.07
CA ALA A 490 -60.87 22.60 -31.45
C ALA A 490 -60.90 21.46 -30.42
N VAL A 491 -60.26 20.30 -30.70
CA VAL A 491 -60.17 19.20 -29.78
C VAL A 491 -59.38 19.60 -28.51
N ARG A 492 -58.23 20.26 -28.67
CA ARG A 492 -57.45 20.79 -27.54
C ARG A 492 -58.22 21.78 -26.70
N ALA A 493 -58.85 22.77 -27.33
CA ALA A 493 -59.63 23.79 -26.66
C ALA A 493 -60.78 23.19 -25.83
N GLU A 494 -61.49 22.17 -26.38
CA GLU A 494 -62.64 21.53 -25.72
C GLU A 494 -62.17 20.63 -24.57
N ILE A 495 -60.96 19.97 -24.67
CA ILE A 495 -60.36 19.27 -23.57
C ILE A 495 -60.01 20.21 -22.43
N LEU A 496 -59.25 21.30 -22.68
CA LEU A 496 -58.91 22.30 -21.69
C LEU A 496 -60.16 22.92 -21.01
N LYS A 497 -61.21 23.20 -21.77
CA LYS A 497 -62.51 23.69 -21.26
C LYS A 497 -63.14 22.61 -20.38
N GLY A 498 -63.07 21.36 -20.74
CA GLY A 498 -63.63 20.24 -19.96
C GLY A 498 -62.99 20.08 -18.60
N PHE A 499 -61.68 20.39 -18.48
CA PHE A 499 -60.89 20.29 -17.23
C PHE A 499 -61.04 21.56 -16.34
N LYS A 500 -61.46 22.72 -16.81
CA LYS A 500 -61.60 23.95 -16.03
C LYS A 500 -62.27 23.75 -14.66
N PRO A 501 -63.39 23.00 -14.56
CA PRO A 501 -64.07 22.79 -13.26
C PRO A 501 -63.28 21.97 -12.27
N PHE A 502 -62.22 21.26 -12.73
CA PHE A 502 -61.44 20.34 -11.94
C PHE A 502 -60.00 20.84 -11.73
N ALA A 503 -59.71 22.11 -12.03
CA ALA A 503 -58.38 22.71 -11.90
C ALA A 503 -57.78 22.55 -10.49
N ASP A 504 -58.60 22.65 -9.45
CA ASP A 504 -58.20 22.51 -8.04
C ASP A 504 -57.77 21.07 -7.66
N ARG A 505 -58.12 20.09 -8.46
CA ARG A 505 -57.71 18.66 -8.29
C ARG A 505 -56.37 18.34 -8.96
N LEU A 506 -55.86 19.25 -9.77
CA LEU A 506 -54.66 19.04 -10.56
C LEU A 506 -53.42 19.59 -9.81
N VAL A 507 -52.28 18.92 -9.92
CA VAL A 507 -51.02 19.33 -9.31
C VAL A 507 -50.46 20.56 -10.02
N ARG A 508 -50.61 20.66 -11.35
CA ARG A 508 -50.15 21.76 -12.20
C ARG A 508 -51.13 22.04 -13.32
N PRO A 509 -51.04 23.19 -14.01
CA PRO A 509 -51.79 23.41 -15.24
C PRO A 509 -51.53 22.37 -16.31
N ILE A 510 -52.52 22.11 -17.14
CA ILE A 510 -52.44 21.11 -18.24
C ILE A 510 -51.57 21.68 -19.34
N SER A 511 -50.58 20.92 -19.76
CA SER A 511 -49.69 21.20 -20.89
C SER A 511 -50.21 20.56 -22.20
N ASP A 512 -49.63 20.95 -23.34
CA ASP A 512 -49.94 20.34 -24.63
C ASP A 512 -49.58 18.84 -24.65
N ASP A 513 -48.49 18.45 -24.02
CA ASP A 513 -48.09 17.05 -23.87
C ASP A 513 -49.09 16.22 -23.08
N ASP A 514 -49.72 16.82 -22.06
CA ASP A 514 -50.79 16.17 -21.30
C ASP A 514 -52.04 15.95 -22.18
N VAL A 515 -52.39 16.91 -23.06
CA VAL A 515 -53.50 16.76 -24.02
C VAL A 515 -53.17 15.63 -25.00
N ASP A 516 -51.97 15.57 -25.54
CA ASP A 516 -51.54 14.51 -26.46
C ASP A 516 -51.54 13.14 -25.76
N MET A 517 -51.08 13.06 -24.52
CA MET A 517 -51.17 11.87 -23.68
C MET A 517 -52.64 11.41 -23.48
N LEU A 518 -53.54 12.32 -23.20
CA LEU A 518 -54.99 12.04 -23.02
C LEU A 518 -55.61 11.50 -24.31
N LEU A 519 -55.26 12.05 -25.47
CA LEU A 519 -55.71 11.57 -26.77
C LEU A 519 -55.20 10.18 -27.11
N ALA A 520 -54.05 9.78 -26.57
CA ALA A 520 -53.48 8.45 -26.73
C ALA A 520 -54.04 7.41 -25.75
N VAL A 521 -54.96 7.76 -24.85
CA VAL A 521 -55.55 6.82 -23.87
C VAL A 521 -56.34 5.72 -24.56
N PRO A 522 -56.00 4.41 -24.40
CA PRO A 522 -56.75 3.31 -25.02
C PRO A 522 -58.19 3.20 -24.51
N ILE A 523 -59.13 2.88 -25.40
CA ILE A 523 -60.56 2.67 -25.11
C ILE A 523 -60.77 1.69 -23.94
N ARG A 524 -59.96 0.64 -23.80
CA ARG A 524 -60.05 -0.32 -22.69
C ARG A 524 -59.98 0.32 -21.30
N ARG A 525 -59.30 1.47 -21.12
CA ARG A 525 -59.22 2.20 -19.85
C ARG A 525 -60.50 2.85 -19.40
N ILE A 526 -61.54 2.81 -20.21
CA ILE A 526 -62.89 3.34 -19.91
C ILE A 526 -63.68 2.33 -19.06
N SER A 527 -63.24 1.12 -18.88
CA SER A 527 -63.93 0.11 -18.07
C SER A 527 -63.92 0.45 -16.57
N LEU A 528 -64.98 0.08 -15.84
CA LEU A 528 -65.06 0.22 -14.38
C LEU A 528 -63.91 -0.45 -13.63
N PHE A 529 -63.43 -1.56 -14.17
CA PHE A 529 -62.29 -2.27 -13.62
C PHE A 529 -61.02 -1.43 -13.67
N ASP A 530 -60.71 -0.82 -14.81
CA ASP A 530 -59.52 0.00 -14.99
C ASP A 530 -59.63 1.34 -14.24
N ILE A 531 -60.84 1.92 -14.07
CA ILE A 531 -61.08 3.11 -13.25
C ILE A 531 -60.77 2.84 -11.78
N ASN A 532 -61.25 1.74 -11.23
CA ASN A 532 -61.01 1.38 -9.83
C ASN A 532 -59.50 1.10 -9.61
N LYS A 533 -58.89 0.38 -10.54
CA LYS A 533 -57.41 0.14 -10.48
C LYS A 533 -56.61 1.47 -10.49
N ASN A 534 -57.04 2.44 -11.34
CA ASN A 534 -56.36 3.72 -11.38
C ASN A 534 -56.51 4.51 -10.06
N ARG A 535 -57.68 4.39 -9.37
CA ARG A 535 -57.90 4.97 -8.03
C ARG A 535 -56.98 4.35 -6.99
N GLU A 536 -56.85 3.02 -6.96
CA GLU A 536 -55.97 2.30 -6.06
C GLU A 536 -54.50 2.71 -6.29
N GLU A 537 -54.10 2.87 -7.56
CA GLU A 537 -52.76 3.36 -7.93
C GLU A 537 -52.53 4.80 -7.45
N ILE A 538 -53.47 5.71 -7.58
CA ILE A 538 -53.40 7.07 -7.09
C ILE A 538 -53.30 7.11 -5.56
N GLU A 539 -54.07 6.28 -4.84
CA GLU A 539 -53.95 6.14 -3.39
C GLU A 539 -52.57 5.63 -2.96
N GLY A 540 -52.02 4.70 -3.71
CA GLY A 540 -50.64 4.19 -3.52
C GLY A 540 -49.61 5.31 -3.67
N ILE A 541 -49.74 6.12 -4.74
CA ILE A 541 -48.86 7.27 -5.00
C ILE A 541 -48.95 8.31 -3.87
N LEU A 542 -50.15 8.60 -3.41
CA LEU A 542 -50.37 9.56 -2.32
C LEU A 542 -49.75 9.11 -1.00
N LYS A 543 -49.86 7.82 -0.68
CA LYS A 543 -49.20 7.25 0.50
C LYS A 543 -47.66 7.28 0.39
N GLU A 544 -47.12 6.96 -0.80
CA GLU A 544 -45.66 7.05 -1.05
C GLU A 544 -45.21 8.52 -0.97
N LEU A 545 -45.97 9.46 -1.54
CA LEU A 545 -45.65 10.87 -1.50
C LEU A 545 -45.64 11.44 -0.08
N GLU A 546 -46.61 11.03 0.76
CA GLU A 546 -46.59 11.35 2.19
C GLU A 546 -45.36 10.81 2.90
N GLN A 547 -44.99 9.57 2.58
CA GLN A 547 -43.79 8.95 3.15
C GLN A 547 -42.51 9.68 2.71
N VAL A 548 -42.37 10.01 1.41
CA VAL A 548 -41.20 10.76 0.89
C VAL A 548 -41.12 12.15 1.54
N ARG A 549 -42.22 12.84 1.71
CA ARG A 549 -42.28 14.15 2.41
C ARG A 549 -41.92 14.04 3.90
N LYS A 550 -42.31 12.95 4.55
CA LYS A 550 -41.92 12.64 5.93
C LYS A 550 -40.43 12.34 6.05
N ASP A 551 -39.88 11.62 5.08
CA ASP A 551 -38.46 11.31 5.03
C ASP A 551 -37.63 12.57 4.68
N LEU A 552 -38.10 13.46 3.81
CA LEU A 552 -37.47 14.77 3.57
C LEU A 552 -37.43 15.64 4.83
N LYS A 553 -38.53 15.72 5.60
CA LYS A 553 -38.58 16.43 6.88
C LYS A 553 -37.68 15.81 7.93
N GLY A 554 -37.47 14.49 7.88
CA GLY A 554 -36.64 13.70 8.79
C GLY A 554 -35.38 13.16 8.16
N LEU A 555 -34.69 13.90 7.30
CA LEU A 555 -33.61 13.46 6.44
C LEU A 555 -32.50 12.68 7.20
N ARG A 556 -32.07 13.18 8.35
CA ARG A 556 -31.05 12.47 9.17
C ARG A 556 -31.54 11.09 9.63
N ARG A 557 -32.79 10.96 10.02
CA ARG A 557 -33.40 9.68 10.41
C ARG A 557 -33.49 8.72 9.22
N TYR A 558 -33.86 9.25 8.06
CA TYR A 558 -33.87 8.51 6.80
C TYR A 558 -32.48 7.96 6.47
N THR A 559 -31.45 8.82 6.52
CA THR A 559 -30.06 8.45 6.23
C THR A 559 -29.53 7.40 7.22
N VAL A 560 -29.84 7.52 8.52
CA VAL A 560 -29.47 6.45 9.48
C VAL A 560 -30.12 5.13 9.13
N ARG A 561 -31.42 5.12 8.82
CA ARG A 561 -32.13 3.91 8.40
C ARG A 561 -31.55 3.32 7.11
N TYR A 562 -31.18 4.14 6.16
CA TYR A 562 -30.48 3.73 4.94
C TYR A 562 -29.16 3.02 5.26
N LEU A 563 -28.30 3.60 6.07
CA LEU A 563 -27.01 3.00 6.48
C LEU A 563 -27.21 1.71 7.30
N GLU A 564 -28.20 1.66 8.20
CA GLU A 564 -28.55 0.47 8.95
C GLU A 564 -29.04 -0.67 8.02
N ASN A 565 -29.77 -0.34 6.96
CA ASN A 565 -30.18 -1.30 5.95
C ASN A 565 -29.00 -1.81 5.11
N LEU A 566 -28.03 -0.95 4.77
CA LEU A 566 -26.79 -1.37 4.12
C LEU A 566 -25.98 -2.35 4.99
N ILE A 567 -25.80 -2.01 6.27
CA ILE A 567 -25.13 -2.92 7.20
C ILE A 567 -25.85 -4.26 7.21
N LYS A 568 -27.17 -4.26 7.41
CA LYS A 568 -27.95 -5.51 7.42
C LYS A 568 -27.83 -6.33 6.12
N LYS A 569 -27.72 -5.65 4.97
CA LYS A 569 -27.59 -6.31 3.66
C LYS A 569 -26.21 -6.92 3.42
N TYR A 570 -25.16 -6.25 3.91
CA TYR A 570 -23.79 -6.59 3.55
C TYR A 570 -22.89 -7.06 4.71
N GLU A 571 -23.37 -7.06 5.97
CA GLU A 571 -22.57 -7.51 7.12
C GLU A 571 -22.36 -9.03 7.10
N PHE A 572 -23.37 -9.78 6.68
CA PHE A 572 -23.31 -11.25 6.65
C PHE A 572 -23.76 -11.80 5.30
N HIS A 573 -23.26 -12.97 4.96
CA HIS A 573 -23.73 -13.78 3.83
C HIS A 573 -23.69 -15.26 4.16
N ASP A 574 -24.47 -16.05 3.42
CA ASP A 574 -24.56 -17.47 3.59
C ASP A 574 -23.58 -18.20 2.66
N VAL A 575 -22.78 -19.09 3.24
CA VAL A 575 -21.80 -19.92 2.52
C VAL A 575 -22.18 -21.40 2.71
N GLU A 576 -22.18 -22.16 1.62
CA GLU A 576 -22.36 -23.61 1.66
C GLU A 576 -21.02 -24.28 1.98
N VAL A 577 -20.91 -24.88 3.15
CA VAL A 577 -19.74 -25.61 3.61
C VAL A 577 -19.96 -27.10 3.47
N GLU A 578 -19.02 -27.81 2.84
CA GLU A 578 -19.03 -29.26 2.76
C GLU A 578 -18.82 -29.87 4.15
N VAL A 579 -19.81 -30.63 4.62
CA VAL A 579 -19.69 -31.36 5.88
C VAL A 579 -19.00 -32.67 5.60
N GLU A 580 -17.78 -32.85 6.09
CA GLU A 580 -17.16 -34.18 6.09
C GLU A 580 -18.10 -35.14 6.86
N PRO A 581 -18.45 -36.31 6.29
CA PRO A 581 -19.21 -37.28 7.01
C PRO A 581 -18.43 -37.67 8.26
N GLU A 582 -19.03 -37.50 9.44
CA GLU A 582 -18.45 -38.00 10.71
C GLU A 582 -18.09 -39.48 10.47
N GLY A 583 -16.82 -39.67 10.11
CA GLY A 583 -16.28 -40.93 9.67
C GLY A 583 -15.88 -41.71 10.89
N GLY A 584 -16.40 -42.89 11.00
CA GLY A 584 -15.96 -43.85 12.00
C GLY A 584 -14.44 -43.89 12.12
N ALA A 585 -13.95 -43.62 13.31
CA ALA A 585 -12.60 -43.91 13.71
C ALA A 585 -12.26 -45.34 13.32
N SER A 586 -11.39 -45.52 12.35
CA SER A 586 -10.83 -46.83 12.04
C SER A 586 -10.10 -47.33 13.28
N ARG A 587 -10.60 -48.35 13.95
CA ARG A 587 -9.90 -49.03 15.03
C ARG A 587 -8.56 -49.55 14.48
N PRO A 588 -7.43 -49.25 15.10
CA PRO A 588 -6.17 -49.86 14.69
C PRO A 588 -6.17 -51.33 15.07
N GLY A 589 -6.12 -52.23 14.07
CA GLY A 589 -5.87 -53.64 14.36
C GLY A 589 -6.62 -54.71 13.58
N GLU A 590 -7.14 -54.49 12.37
CA GLU A 590 -7.59 -55.61 11.56
C GLU A 590 -6.73 -55.85 10.30
N PRO A 591 -6.26 -57.09 10.04
CA PRO A 591 -5.43 -57.37 8.87
C PRO A 591 -6.24 -57.34 7.56
N LYS A 592 -5.75 -56.59 6.57
CA LYS A 592 -6.32 -56.52 5.21
C LYS A 592 -6.34 -57.88 4.54
N ARG A 593 -7.49 -58.48 4.36
CA ARG A 593 -7.70 -59.65 3.48
C ARG A 593 -7.50 -59.20 2.03
N LYS A 594 -6.48 -59.77 1.38
CA LYS A 594 -6.30 -59.68 -0.07
C LYS A 594 -7.36 -60.51 -0.77
N GLY A 595 -8.06 -59.91 -1.74
CA GLY A 595 -8.79 -60.63 -2.75
C GLY A 595 -10.31 -60.46 -2.73
N ALA A 596 -10.79 -59.35 -3.24
CA ALA A 596 -12.11 -59.28 -3.91
C ALA A 596 -12.13 -58.03 -4.79
N ALA A 597 -12.43 -58.19 -6.08
CA ALA A 597 -12.58 -57.08 -7.04
C ALA A 597 -13.61 -56.06 -6.52
N SER A 598 -13.17 -54.84 -6.22
CA SER A 598 -14.00 -53.76 -5.74
C SER A 598 -14.89 -53.23 -6.87
N ARG A 599 -16.22 -53.45 -6.75
CA ARG A 599 -17.21 -52.65 -7.52
C ARG A 599 -16.94 -51.18 -7.27
N PRO A 600 -17.08 -50.31 -8.29
CA PRO A 600 -16.91 -48.88 -8.09
C PRO A 600 -17.88 -48.40 -7.02
N ALA A 601 -17.33 -47.79 -5.97
CA ALA A 601 -18.11 -47.20 -4.91
C ALA A 601 -19.00 -46.09 -5.52
N LYS A 602 -20.33 -46.20 -5.32
CA LYS A 602 -21.25 -45.12 -5.66
C LYS A 602 -20.76 -43.85 -5.01
N ALA A 603 -20.54 -42.80 -5.80
CA ALA A 603 -20.15 -41.46 -5.32
C ALA A 603 -21.09 -41.07 -4.17
N LYS A 604 -20.57 -40.99 -2.96
CA LYS A 604 -21.30 -40.48 -1.79
C LYS A 604 -21.70 -39.04 -2.12
N LYS A 605 -22.99 -38.73 -2.10
CA LYS A 605 -23.47 -37.34 -2.24
C LYS A 605 -22.84 -36.51 -1.13
N ARG A 606 -22.06 -35.47 -1.52
CA ARG A 606 -21.51 -34.49 -0.60
C ARG A 606 -22.66 -33.79 0.13
N LYS A 607 -22.58 -33.67 1.42
CA LYS A 607 -23.56 -32.94 2.23
C LYS A 607 -23.00 -31.54 2.45
N PHE A 608 -23.77 -30.54 2.07
CA PHE A 608 -23.45 -29.13 2.31
C PHE A 608 -24.31 -28.62 3.47
N ARG A 609 -23.73 -27.77 4.27
CA ARG A 609 -24.42 -27.02 5.32
C ARG A 609 -24.24 -25.54 5.03
N THR A 610 -25.32 -24.77 5.01
CA THR A 610 -25.27 -23.32 4.94
C THR A 610 -24.80 -22.74 6.29
N VAL A 611 -23.78 -21.91 6.27
CA VAL A 611 -23.26 -21.21 7.44
C VAL A 611 -23.24 -19.72 7.11
N THR A 612 -23.83 -18.91 7.99
CA THR A 612 -23.82 -17.46 7.87
C THR A 612 -22.50 -16.91 8.43
N VAL A 613 -21.72 -16.24 7.59
CA VAL A 613 -20.41 -15.66 7.94
C VAL A 613 -20.38 -14.16 7.65
N PRO A 614 -19.53 -13.38 8.34
CA PRO A 614 -19.33 -11.98 7.98
C PRO A 614 -18.80 -11.85 6.55
N ARG A 615 -19.41 -10.95 5.77
CA ARG A 615 -19.00 -10.69 4.39
C ARG A 615 -17.72 -9.85 4.32
N PHE A 616 -17.60 -8.88 5.22
CA PHE A 616 -16.47 -7.96 5.32
C PHE A 616 -15.89 -7.97 6.74
N PRO A 617 -15.29 -9.10 7.19
CA PRO A 617 -14.67 -9.16 8.51
C PRO A 617 -13.47 -8.23 8.59
N ARG A 618 -13.15 -7.76 9.80
CA ARG A 618 -11.86 -7.10 10.01
C ARG A 618 -10.75 -8.14 9.91
N LEU A 619 -9.76 -7.87 9.05
CA LEU A 619 -8.66 -8.79 8.77
C LEU A 619 -7.42 -8.47 9.62
N THR A 620 -7.13 -7.18 9.80
CA THR A 620 -5.94 -6.73 10.53
C THR A 620 -6.16 -6.72 12.04
N THR A 621 -5.30 -7.38 12.78
CA THR A 621 -5.28 -7.32 14.25
C THR A 621 -4.46 -6.10 14.68
N VAL A 622 -5.09 -5.18 15.44
CA VAL A 622 -4.41 -3.97 15.92
C VAL A 622 -3.91 -4.17 17.33
N GLU A 623 -2.60 -4.00 17.53
CA GLU A 623 -1.94 -4.10 18.84
C GLU A 623 -0.69 -3.22 18.90
N ALA A 624 -0.30 -2.80 20.08
CA ALA A 624 0.95 -2.06 20.29
C ALA A 624 2.15 -3.02 20.25
N PHE A 625 3.17 -2.69 19.48
CA PHE A 625 4.35 -3.54 19.38
C PHE A 625 5.39 -3.23 20.44
N GLU A 626 5.88 -4.26 21.11
CA GLU A 626 7.08 -4.15 21.93
C GLU A 626 8.27 -3.67 21.08
N THR A 627 9.07 -2.78 21.64
CA THR A 627 10.31 -2.34 20.99
C THR A 627 11.33 -3.49 21.04
N ILE A 628 11.69 -4.03 19.88
CA ILE A 628 12.71 -5.05 19.77
C ILE A 628 14.07 -4.36 19.67
N ASP A 629 14.97 -4.63 20.63
CA ASP A 629 16.36 -4.23 20.47
C ASP A 629 17.03 -5.11 19.41
N VAL A 630 17.08 -4.58 18.20
CA VAL A 630 17.65 -5.25 17.01
C VAL A 630 19.08 -5.70 17.29
N ARG A 631 19.87 -4.90 18.03
CA ARG A 631 21.27 -5.22 18.35
C ARG A 631 21.36 -6.42 19.28
N ALA A 632 20.53 -6.46 20.31
CA ALA A 632 20.52 -7.56 21.26
C ALA A 632 20.05 -8.89 20.64
N VAL A 633 19.12 -8.83 19.68
CA VAL A 633 18.44 -10.01 19.12
C VAL A 633 19.19 -10.58 17.91
N THR A 634 19.83 -9.74 17.06
CA THR A 634 20.53 -10.17 15.83
C THR A 634 22.03 -10.29 15.99
N ALA A 635 22.58 -9.91 17.14
CA ALA A 635 24.01 -9.93 17.41
C ALA A 635 24.59 -11.36 17.29
N THR A 636 25.49 -11.56 16.36
CA THR A 636 26.35 -12.75 16.28
C THR A 636 27.69 -12.45 16.90
N LYS A 637 28.23 -13.41 17.67
CA LYS A 637 29.59 -13.30 18.20
C LYS A 637 30.59 -13.51 17.07
N LEU A 638 31.55 -12.61 16.94
CA LEU A 638 32.65 -12.65 15.98
C LEU A 638 33.98 -12.67 16.72
N ASP A 639 34.83 -13.64 16.41
CA ASP A 639 36.20 -13.72 16.91
C ASP A 639 37.11 -13.04 15.89
N ILE A 640 37.56 -11.83 16.19
CA ILE A 640 38.33 -10.98 15.29
C ILE A 640 39.82 -11.36 15.38
N CYS A 641 40.38 -11.74 14.23
CA CYS A 641 41.80 -12.05 14.05
C CYS A 641 42.48 -10.98 13.17
N TYR A 642 43.77 -10.79 13.34
CA TYR A 642 44.58 -9.89 12.51
C TYR A 642 45.83 -10.61 12.03
N ASP A 643 46.16 -10.44 10.76
CA ASP A 643 47.38 -10.93 10.13
C ASP A 643 48.37 -9.76 9.94
N PRO A 644 49.44 -9.68 10.73
CA PRO A 644 50.39 -8.58 10.64
C PRO A 644 51.26 -8.59 9.38
N GLU A 645 51.37 -9.75 8.69
CA GLU A 645 52.17 -9.85 7.46
C GLU A 645 51.42 -9.31 6.26
N THR A 646 50.13 -9.57 6.17
CA THR A 646 49.28 -9.14 5.04
C THR A 646 48.48 -7.88 5.34
N GLY A 647 48.31 -7.49 6.61
CA GLY A 647 47.55 -6.32 7.04
C GLY A 647 46.03 -6.53 6.95
N PHE A 648 45.54 -7.77 6.97
CA PHE A 648 44.11 -8.05 6.97
C PHE A 648 43.56 -8.32 8.37
N LEU A 649 42.38 -7.84 8.64
CA LEU A 649 41.61 -8.07 9.85
C LEU A 649 40.25 -8.70 9.45
N GLY A 650 39.83 -9.76 10.15
CA GLY A 650 38.58 -10.44 9.82
C GLY A 650 38.21 -11.53 10.81
N PRO A 651 36.98 -12.09 10.67
CA PRO A 651 36.51 -13.13 11.57
C PRO A 651 37.19 -14.48 11.26
N SER A 652 37.60 -15.20 12.33
CA SER A 652 38.01 -16.61 12.29
C SER A 652 39.07 -16.95 11.21
N MET A 653 40.18 -16.23 11.16
CA MET A 653 41.27 -16.47 10.19
C MET A 653 42.08 -17.73 10.57
N ARG A 654 42.26 -18.64 9.59
CA ARG A 654 43.03 -19.88 9.83
C ARG A 654 44.49 -19.58 10.21
N GLY A 655 44.91 -20.12 11.34
CA GLY A 655 46.31 -19.98 11.82
C GLY A 655 46.58 -18.74 12.68
N PHE A 656 45.58 -17.95 12.97
CA PHE A 656 45.68 -16.79 13.86
C PHE A 656 44.77 -16.93 15.08
N GLU A 657 45.30 -16.58 16.24
CA GLU A 657 44.49 -16.49 17.46
C GLU A 657 43.59 -15.23 17.43
N PRO A 658 42.38 -15.31 17.99
CA PRO A 658 41.52 -14.15 18.10
C PRO A 658 42.15 -13.06 18.97
N LEU A 659 42.20 -11.84 18.47
CA LEU A 659 42.61 -10.68 19.30
C LEU A 659 41.58 -10.36 20.38
N PHE A 660 40.31 -10.42 20.01
CA PHE A 660 39.15 -10.22 20.90
C PHE A 660 37.88 -10.77 20.25
N THR A 661 36.83 -10.96 21.06
CA THR A 661 35.49 -11.31 20.61
C THR A 661 34.62 -10.08 20.67
N CYS A 662 33.84 -9.80 19.61
CA CYS A 662 32.89 -8.68 19.55
C CYS A 662 31.54 -9.15 18.98
N SER A 663 30.57 -8.27 18.99
CA SER A 663 29.32 -8.46 18.28
C SER A 663 29.43 -7.99 16.82
N SER A 664 28.69 -8.63 15.90
CA SER A 664 28.60 -8.19 14.50
C SER A 664 28.08 -6.76 14.36
N THR A 665 27.41 -6.24 15.38
CA THR A 665 26.87 -4.86 15.41
C THR A 665 27.82 -3.85 16.02
N ASP A 666 28.98 -4.32 16.56
CA ASP A 666 29.97 -3.44 17.17
C ASP A 666 30.77 -2.67 16.14
N LYS A 667 31.34 -1.57 16.58
CA LYS A 667 32.34 -0.82 15.83
C LYS A 667 33.72 -1.10 16.41
N LEU A 668 34.68 -1.24 15.54
CA LEU A 668 36.08 -1.51 15.93
C LEU A 668 36.89 -0.21 15.85
N LEU A 669 37.63 0.06 16.89
CA LEU A 669 38.68 1.08 16.93
C LEU A 669 40.00 0.48 16.49
N LEU A 670 40.62 1.05 15.48
CA LEU A 670 41.95 0.68 14.97
C LEU A 670 42.91 1.83 15.22
N VAL A 671 44.09 1.54 15.79
CA VAL A 671 45.12 2.55 16.03
C VAL A 671 46.47 2.00 15.55
N TRP A 672 47.19 2.78 14.77
CA TRP A 672 48.53 2.42 14.26
C TRP A 672 49.65 3.09 15.02
N GLY A 673 50.86 2.54 14.90
CA GLY A 673 52.02 3.03 15.62
C GLY A 673 52.43 4.47 15.25
N ASP A 674 52.06 4.96 14.09
CA ASP A 674 52.24 6.35 13.63
C ASP A 674 51.26 7.34 14.21
N GLY A 675 50.26 6.86 14.96
CA GLY A 675 49.24 7.69 15.58
C GLY A 675 47.99 7.91 14.72
N ARG A 676 47.88 7.30 13.54
CA ARG A 676 46.62 7.21 12.82
C ARG A 676 45.62 6.38 13.61
N TYR A 677 44.36 6.75 13.56
CA TYR A 677 43.28 5.91 14.08
C TYR A 677 42.01 6.03 13.21
N LYS A 678 41.18 4.98 13.22
CA LYS A 678 39.99 4.83 12.44
C LYS A 678 38.97 3.99 13.18
N VAL A 679 37.68 4.29 12.99
CA VAL A 679 36.59 3.43 13.47
C VAL A 679 35.92 2.78 12.27
N VAL A 680 35.86 1.45 12.27
CA VAL A 680 35.26 0.65 11.19
C VAL A 680 34.14 -0.25 11.76
N PRO A 681 33.17 -0.68 10.95
CA PRO A 681 32.22 -1.73 11.40
C PRO A 681 32.96 -3.04 11.60
N ALA A 682 32.45 -3.89 12.49
CA ALA A 682 32.99 -5.25 12.63
C ALA A 682 32.79 -6.00 11.30
N PRO A 683 33.83 -6.61 10.74
CA PRO A 683 33.73 -7.40 9.51
C PRO A 683 32.96 -8.69 9.75
N GLU A 684 31.78 -8.84 9.15
CA GLU A 684 30.92 -10.02 9.38
C GLU A 684 31.36 -11.27 8.61
N LYS A 685 31.85 -11.12 7.39
CA LYS A 685 32.15 -12.26 6.48
C LYS A 685 33.54 -12.18 5.85
N ASP A 686 33.92 -11.00 5.40
CA ASP A 686 35.10 -10.78 4.59
C ASP A 686 36.24 -10.17 5.40
N LYS A 687 37.46 -10.48 4.99
CA LYS A 687 38.64 -9.82 5.55
C LYS A 687 38.70 -8.40 5.03
N VAL A 688 38.96 -7.46 5.92
CA VAL A 688 39.15 -6.03 5.60
C VAL A 688 40.64 -5.72 5.67
N PHE A 689 41.15 -5.09 4.63
CA PHE A 689 42.56 -4.60 4.67
C PHE A 689 42.59 -3.34 5.57
N VAL A 690 43.41 -3.43 6.62
CA VAL A 690 43.52 -2.36 7.62
C VAL A 690 44.94 -1.80 7.69
N ASP A 691 45.85 -2.25 6.85
CA ASP A 691 47.26 -1.88 6.83
C ASP A 691 48.10 -2.67 7.87
N LYS A 692 49.40 -2.63 7.68
CA LYS A 692 50.40 -3.21 8.60
C LYS A 692 50.65 -2.27 9.78
N ASP A 693 51.39 -2.70 10.77
CA ASP A 693 51.76 -1.90 11.96
C ASP A 693 50.56 -1.46 12.84
N LEU A 694 49.49 -2.25 12.83
CA LEU A 694 48.36 -2.06 13.74
C LEU A 694 48.82 -2.26 15.20
N LEU A 695 48.68 -1.22 16.00
CA LEU A 695 49.10 -1.21 17.40
C LEU A 695 48.00 -1.68 18.35
N LEU A 696 46.74 -1.28 18.02
CA LEU A 696 45.57 -1.61 18.83
C LEU A 696 44.37 -1.84 17.92
N ALA A 697 43.67 -2.96 18.13
CA ALA A 697 42.33 -3.19 17.65
C ALA A 697 41.41 -3.58 18.83
N THR A 698 40.34 -2.92 19.03
CA THR A 698 39.40 -3.16 20.12
C THR A 698 37.99 -2.70 19.77
N VAL A 699 36.98 -3.11 20.54
CA VAL A 699 35.63 -2.60 20.39
C VAL A 699 35.60 -1.11 20.72
N PHE A 700 35.08 -0.30 19.85
CA PHE A 700 35.00 1.16 20.03
C PHE A 700 33.99 1.51 21.11
N ASP A 701 34.46 2.10 22.17
CA ASP A 701 33.71 2.75 23.23
C ASP A 701 34.04 4.24 23.26
N ARG A 702 33.03 5.07 23.17
CA ARG A 702 33.14 6.53 23.10
C ARG A 702 33.70 7.15 24.37
N GLU A 703 33.44 6.55 25.54
CA GLU A 703 33.74 7.08 26.86
C GLU A 703 34.98 6.43 27.46
N LYS A 704 35.45 5.35 26.86
CA LYS A 704 36.61 4.58 27.35
C LYS A 704 37.86 5.45 27.32
N LEU A 705 38.55 5.51 28.47
CA LEU A 705 39.80 6.24 28.61
C LEU A 705 40.97 5.43 28.08
N TYR A 706 41.96 6.13 27.54
CA TYR A 706 43.21 5.60 27.06
C TYR A 706 44.36 6.43 27.55
N THR A 707 45.50 5.77 27.84
CA THR A 707 46.76 6.41 28.18
C THR A 707 47.78 6.17 27.07
N CYS A 708 48.29 7.24 26.48
CA CYS A 708 49.23 7.19 25.37
C CYS A 708 50.52 7.93 25.71
N VAL A 709 51.67 7.25 25.51
CA VAL A 709 52.99 7.88 25.52
C VAL A 709 53.54 7.84 24.11
N TYR A 710 53.96 9.00 23.60
CA TYR A 710 54.42 9.14 22.23
C TYR A 710 55.64 10.06 22.13
N THR A 711 56.40 9.90 21.04
CA THR A 711 57.56 10.74 20.69
C THR A 711 57.28 11.42 19.38
N GLU A 712 57.42 12.75 19.30
CA GLU A 712 57.29 13.56 18.10
C GLU A 712 58.57 13.42 17.24
N LYS A 713 58.44 13.45 15.92
CA LYS A 713 59.54 13.18 14.99
C LYS A 713 60.61 14.27 14.98
N GLU A 714 60.20 15.52 15.10
CA GLU A 714 61.10 16.68 15.05
C GLU A 714 61.69 17.09 16.39
N VAL A 715 61.13 16.61 17.49
CA VAL A 715 61.53 16.96 18.84
C VAL A 715 61.79 15.70 19.65
N PRO A 716 62.98 15.52 20.25
CA PRO A 716 63.32 14.28 20.96
C PRO A 716 62.60 14.13 22.29
N PHE A 717 61.43 14.78 22.46
CA PHE A 717 60.68 14.76 23.69
C PHE A 717 59.64 13.64 23.64
N SER A 718 59.47 12.93 24.75
CA SER A 718 58.33 12.05 24.91
C SER A 718 57.26 12.73 25.74
N CYS A 719 56.03 12.65 25.24
CA CYS A 719 54.83 13.22 25.84
C CYS A 719 53.85 12.12 26.27
N ILE A 720 53.06 12.37 27.31
CA ILE A 720 51.99 11.52 27.78
C ILE A 720 50.65 12.27 27.73
N LYS A 721 49.61 11.59 27.37
CA LYS A 721 48.24 12.08 27.51
C LYS A 721 47.26 11.01 27.88
N ARG A 722 46.19 11.40 28.56
CA ARG A 722 45.04 10.58 28.89
C ARG A 722 43.87 11.20 28.15
N PHE A 723 43.06 10.40 27.46
CA PHE A 723 41.96 10.86 26.62
C PHE A 723 40.92 9.78 26.38
N ALA A 724 39.72 10.19 25.90
CA ALA A 724 38.76 9.30 25.31
C ALA A 724 38.61 9.70 23.81
N PHE A 725 38.36 8.76 22.93
CA PHE A 725 38.25 9.03 21.49
C PHE A 725 37.03 9.90 21.15
N GLY A 726 35.97 9.89 21.97
CA GLY A 726 34.81 10.73 21.78
C GLY A 726 34.01 10.39 20.49
N GLY A 727 33.43 11.40 19.86
CA GLY A 727 32.67 11.25 18.62
C GLY A 727 33.57 11.12 17.40
N VAL A 728 33.57 9.94 16.76
CA VAL A 728 34.37 9.62 15.55
C VAL A 728 33.43 9.24 14.41
N ILE A 729 33.63 9.83 13.23
CA ILE A 729 32.89 9.44 12.02
C ILE A 729 33.51 8.13 11.50
N GLN A 730 32.66 7.15 11.22
CA GLN A 730 33.02 5.83 10.73
C GLN A 730 33.75 5.91 9.36
N ASN A 731 34.72 5.05 9.17
CA ASN A 731 35.56 4.95 7.95
C ASN A 731 36.38 6.19 7.60
N ARG A 732 36.54 7.15 8.51
CA ARG A 732 37.39 8.32 8.33
C ARG A 732 38.67 8.17 9.12
N ASP A 733 39.81 8.54 8.50
CA ASP A 733 41.12 8.54 9.15
C ASP A 733 41.31 9.81 9.98
N TYR A 734 41.89 9.64 11.16
CA TYR A 734 42.19 10.70 12.12
C TYR A 734 43.59 10.52 12.62
N SER A 735 44.20 11.60 13.14
CA SER A 735 45.49 11.55 13.84
C SER A 735 45.26 11.70 15.34
N LEU A 736 45.87 10.82 16.12
CA LEU A 736 46.00 10.91 17.56
C LEU A 736 47.06 11.92 17.96
N LEU A 737 48.14 12.00 17.19
CA LEU A 737 49.30 12.87 17.49
C LEU A 737 49.09 14.24 16.87
N PRO A 738 49.43 15.35 17.58
CA PRO A 738 49.34 16.70 17.03
C PRO A 738 50.37 16.95 15.91
N GLU A 739 51.50 16.30 15.98
CA GLU A 739 52.61 16.33 14.99
C GLU A 739 53.02 14.89 14.63
N PRO A 740 53.61 14.66 13.44
CA PRO A 740 54.08 13.32 13.09
C PRO A 740 55.02 12.76 14.13
N GLY A 741 54.77 11.53 14.55
CA GLY A 741 55.53 10.89 15.64
C GLY A 741 55.32 9.38 15.70
N THR A 742 55.71 8.77 16.80
CA THR A 742 55.56 7.35 17.06
C THR A 742 54.98 7.14 18.45
N ILE A 743 53.94 6.30 18.52
CA ILE A 743 53.38 5.85 19.80
C ILE A 743 54.37 4.87 20.43
N ARG A 744 54.70 5.07 21.69
CA ARG A 744 55.60 4.22 22.48
C ARG A 744 54.85 3.29 23.44
N LEU A 745 53.68 3.74 23.91
CA LEU A 745 52.80 2.98 24.79
C LEU A 745 51.36 3.47 24.51
N LEU A 746 50.46 2.56 24.30
CA LEU A 746 49.03 2.82 24.26
C LEU A 746 48.33 1.74 25.08
N GLU A 747 47.67 2.15 26.15
CA GLU A 747 46.94 1.24 27.03
C GLU A 747 45.50 1.71 27.22
N GLU A 748 44.62 0.76 27.37
CA GLU A 748 43.26 1.01 27.76
C GLU A 748 43.20 1.36 29.24
N GLY A 749 42.46 2.39 29.57
CA GLY A 749 42.36 2.92 30.93
C GLY A 749 43.58 3.79 31.35
N THR A 750 43.84 3.78 32.63
CA THR A 750 44.97 4.45 33.23
C THR A 750 45.78 3.43 34.01
N PRO A 751 46.98 3.08 33.58
CA PRO A 751 47.81 2.17 34.34
C PRO A 751 48.19 2.84 35.68
N PRO A 752 48.30 2.09 36.80
CA PRO A 752 48.64 2.69 38.09
C PRO A 752 50.05 3.25 38.14
N THR A 753 50.96 2.64 37.37
CA THR A 753 52.33 3.13 37.26
C THR A 753 52.85 2.98 35.84
N ILE A 754 53.53 4.00 35.32
CA ILE A 754 54.31 3.93 34.10
C ILE A 754 55.79 3.84 34.44
N TRP A 755 56.43 2.81 33.92
CA TRP A 755 57.84 2.47 34.10
C TRP A 755 58.59 2.82 32.85
N ILE A 756 59.69 3.65 32.98
CA ILE A 756 60.46 4.15 31.84
C ILE A 756 61.94 3.83 32.09
N LYS A 757 62.63 3.24 31.09
CA LYS A 757 64.07 3.08 31.02
C LYS A 757 64.62 3.96 29.89
N PHE A 758 65.64 4.75 30.22
CA PHE A 758 66.25 5.63 29.25
C PHE A 758 67.45 4.97 28.54
N ARG A 759 67.78 5.43 27.35
CA ARG A 759 69.03 5.03 26.70
C ARG A 759 70.19 5.66 27.47
N PRO A 760 71.23 4.89 27.84
CA PRO A 760 72.40 5.43 28.53
C PRO A 760 73.10 6.47 27.65
N ALA A 761 73.43 7.61 28.21
CA ALA A 761 74.21 8.68 27.59
C ALA A 761 75.34 9.18 28.56
N LYS A 762 76.39 9.71 27.97
CA LYS A 762 77.54 10.19 28.77
C LYS A 762 77.06 11.31 29.70
N GLY A 763 77.31 11.13 31.03
CA GLY A 763 76.92 12.09 32.09
C GLY A 763 75.52 11.94 32.61
N GLN A 764 74.74 10.98 32.17
CA GLN A 764 73.36 10.69 32.60
C GLN A 764 73.40 10.01 33.99
N ARG A 765 72.75 10.62 34.99
CA ARG A 765 72.63 10.03 36.35
C ARG A 765 71.36 9.26 36.54
N ILE A 766 70.19 9.63 35.87
CA ILE A 766 68.90 8.98 36.00
C ILE A 766 68.73 8.08 34.77
N LEU A 767 68.75 6.76 34.98
CA LEU A 767 68.60 5.75 33.95
C LEU A 767 67.14 5.20 33.84
N GLN A 768 66.35 5.37 34.92
CA GLN A 768 64.99 4.88 35.03
C GLN A 768 64.11 5.88 35.76
N LYS A 769 62.84 5.92 35.49
CA LYS A 769 61.80 6.76 36.11
C LYS A 769 60.49 6.01 36.16
N LYS A 770 59.75 6.12 37.30
CA LYS A 770 58.37 5.68 37.43
C LYS A 770 57.48 6.83 37.86
N PHE A 771 56.21 6.82 37.47
CA PHE A 771 55.22 7.81 37.91
C PHE A 771 53.81 7.30 37.76
N ASP A 772 52.90 7.91 38.52
CA ASP A 772 51.44 7.63 38.45
C ASP A 772 50.75 8.60 37.47
N PRO A 773 50.28 8.12 36.32
CA PRO A 773 49.61 8.95 35.33
C PRO A 773 48.25 9.49 35.83
N SER A 774 47.62 8.84 36.81
CA SER A 774 46.34 9.29 37.35
C SER A 774 46.44 10.59 38.10
N GLN A 775 47.51 10.74 38.83
CA GLN A 775 47.81 11.96 39.66
C GLN A 775 48.48 13.06 38.84
N GLU A 776 49.29 12.68 37.88
CA GLU A 776 50.14 13.64 37.18
C GLU A 776 49.63 14.13 35.84
N VAL A 777 48.69 13.45 35.23
CA VAL A 777 48.21 13.74 33.86
C VAL A 777 46.69 13.92 33.83
N ALA A 778 46.22 15.09 33.58
CA ALA A 778 44.80 15.37 33.40
C ALA A 778 44.25 14.75 32.11
N VAL A 779 43.00 14.33 32.11
CA VAL A 779 42.28 13.89 30.89
C VAL A 779 42.05 15.09 29.96
N LYS A 780 42.42 14.94 28.68
CA LYS A 780 42.31 15.99 27.66
C LYS A 780 41.62 15.46 26.41
N GLY A 781 41.28 16.35 25.49
CA GLY A 781 40.74 15.95 24.18
C GLY A 781 41.77 15.13 23.37
N VAL A 782 41.28 14.22 22.52
CA VAL A 782 42.11 13.32 21.71
C VAL A 782 43.22 14.02 20.90
N ARG A 783 42.95 15.23 20.40
CA ARG A 783 43.89 16.03 19.58
C ARG A 783 44.81 16.92 20.42
N ALA A 784 44.60 17.00 21.73
CA ALA A 784 45.44 17.87 22.59
C ALA A 784 46.84 17.34 22.71
N ARG A 785 47.82 18.23 22.78
CA ARG A 785 49.21 17.91 23.04
C ARG A 785 49.35 17.34 24.45
N GLY A 786 50.10 16.23 24.58
CA GLY A 786 50.39 15.60 25.85
C GLY A 786 51.28 16.48 26.79
N LYS A 787 51.37 16.07 28.04
CA LYS A 787 52.33 16.59 29.00
C LYS A 787 53.70 15.99 28.68
N GLN A 788 54.76 16.79 28.56
CA GLN A 788 56.12 16.32 28.38
C GLN A 788 56.58 15.58 29.64
N ILE A 789 57.12 14.37 29.49
CA ILE A 789 57.60 13.54 30.57
C ILE A 789 59.12 13.45 30.64
N THR A 790 59.75 13.60 29.48
CA THR A 790 61.23 13.53 29.40
C THR A 790 61.76 14.12 28.09
N THR A 791 62.97 14.67 28.16
CA THR A 791 63.76 15.08 26.99
C THR A 791 64.79 13.99 26.60
N LYS A 792 64.85 12.90 27.38
CA LYS A 792 65.79 11.81 27.15
C LYS A 792 65.18 10.72 26.26
N PRO A 793 65.96 10.10 25.39
CA PRO A 793 65.50 8.99 24.58
C PRO A 793 65.07 7.77 25.46
N ILE A 794 63.89 7.27 25.25
CA ILE A 794 63.34 6.11 25.94
C ILE A 794 63.89 4.85 25.24
N SER A 795 64.42 3.89 26.02
CA SER A 795 64.83 2.57 25.54
C SER A 795 63.74 1.53 25.73
N ALA A 796 63.00 1.56 26.84
CA ALA A 796 61.88 0.70 27.13
C ALA A 796 60.83 1.45 28.00
N ILE A 797 59.59 1.09 27.83
CA ILE A 797 58.45 1.63 28.58
C ILE A 797 57.40 0.55 28.79
N ALA A 798 56.75 0.55 29.94
CA ALA A 798 55.62 -0.30 30.24
C ALA A 798 54.68 0.36 31.24
N GLY A 799 53.38 0.04 31.18
CA GLY A 799 52.40 0.37 32.23
C GLY A 799 52.10 -0.86 33.08
N GLY A 800 51.67 -0.66 34.32
CA GLY A 800 51.25 -1.76 35.19
C GLY A 800 51.58 -1.58 36.66
N GLU A 801 51.04 -2.46 37.50
CA GLU A 801 51.28 -2.47 38.97
C GLU A 801 52.67 -3.00 39.34
N LYS A 802 53.13 -4.01 38.59
CA LYS A 802 54.40 -4.70 38.87
C LYS A 802 55.50 -4.16 37.97
N PRO A 803 56.77 -4.08 38.52
CA PRO A 803 57.90 -3.63 37.72
C PRO A 803 58.16 -4.61 36.55
N PRO A 804 58.32 -4.09 35.32
CA PRO A 804 58.60 -4.89 34.15
C PRO A 804 60.04 -5.49 34.22
N ARG A 805 60.33 -6.55 33.43
CA ARG A 805 61.62 -7.23 33.40
C ARG A 805 62.84 -6.31 33.18
N PHE A 806 62.66 -5.16 32.54
CA PHE A 806 63.75 -4.22 32.29
C PHE A 806 63.99 -3.23 33.45
N TRP A 807 63.13 -3.27 34.48
CA TRP A 807 63.23 -2.39 35.65
C TRP A 807 64.24 -2.97 36.66
N ASP A 808 65.07 -2.13 37.22
CA ASP A 808 66.08 -2.48 38.22
C ASP A 808 65.90 -1.50 39.39
N ASP A 809 65.45 -2.02 40.53
CA ASP A 809 65.22 -1.23 41.74
C ASP A 809 66.44 -0.51 42.24
N SER A 810 67.69 -1.07 41.99
CA SER A 810 68.95 -0.46 42.39
C SER A 810 69.32 0.85 41.65
N LEU A 811 68.69 1.01 40.48
CA LEU A 811 68.87 2.21 39.59
C LEU A 811 67.75 3.24 39.69
N ALA A 812 66.76 2.98 40.55
CA ALA A 812 65.61 3.84 40.73
C ALA A 812 65.92 4.98 41.75
N THR A 813 65.75 6.23 41.38
CA THR A 813 65.84 7.40 42.31
C THR A 813 64.44 7.73 42.86
N GLU A 814 64.26 7.75 44.16
CA GLU A 814 63.03 7.98 44.91
C GLU A 814 62.51 9.42 44.90
N LYS A 815 62.61 10.18 43.89
CA LYS A 815 61.93 11.51 43.84
C LYS A 815 61.18 11.69 42.50
N GLY A 816 59.91 11.35 42.57
CA GLY A 816 58.94 11.60 41.51
C GLY A 816 58.51 13.07 41.48
N GLY A 817 59.00 13.81 40.51
CA GLY A 817 58.49 15.08 40.06
C GLY A 817 58.70 15.22 38.59
N LEU A 818 57.63 15.55 37.78
CA LEU A 818 57.75 15.94 36.40
C LEU A 818 58.42 17.33 36.35
N PHE A 819 59.51 17.49 35.60
CA PHE A 819 60.07 18.80 35.23
C PHE A 819 59.49 19.35 33.99
#